data_c75965ec00b4c2c0b840bd4b9424e64d
#
_entry.id   c75965ec00b4c2c0b840bd4b9424e64d
#
_cell.length_a   1.000
_cell.length_b   1.000
_cell.length_c   1.000
_cell.angle_alpha   90.00
_cell.angle_beta   90.00
_cell.angle_gamma   90.00
#
_symmetry.space_group_name_H-M   'P 1'
#
loop_
_entity.id
_entity.type
_entity.pdbx_description
1 polymer ?
#
loop_
_entity_poly.entity_id
_entity_poly.type
_entity_poly.pdbx_seq_one_letter_code
_entity_poly.pdbx_strand_id
1 'polypeptide(L)'
;MKRNTRNCREDIAKFPQRLKSALKRLIKDNSHKLFLCCLFVIIGTFAALFLANLINDAFTHRSLSERNYLNIFSLIDGAFSDEQPRKLFWIFETMAALVCFVYFFSSLKPYQAEMYQVTPKIEIPKPYGQKQHGSAWFMPDEEKARIFPAVVLFLADDKIKRLLAEGLRRAEAVDNGQYYHAKPIGIKGNIFDEAGIVLGRNATAIKEQISCITDDVHTMTIGSTGCGKTRTLVLQTLCALALAGEGIVVSDPKGELYHYMHTFLETLGYTVCVIDFNSPRKSMCYNPLQPIIDAVNRGEINEASEKAWDMVNILVEKSEKGEPIWTNGEMAIIVASILAVVYDNQDRPEYQNLTNVYEFISNMSVPAQGEKEIQYKKYLRSIPDNHPARQTLAIANVAPDKTAASFYTSALTTLRLFTNPTTYRITSKSDFDLASFGTEAKKALFYVLPDERETFYPITTILVAQQYELLVVAAKKTGNRLRYRVNFVLDEFGNFSKIETFEKKLTVSRGYGIRWNLFLQSFAQLKLVYGEEVANIAKGNCRYWIYLQSTDIETNKELSEAMGKYTTLTYSLGSSAQKYSNPSSSVNVSLIERSLLTAEEIMNGFERPYSLVISNNSPAVMESPDISKWAFNDMLGLGDKKHNQRLIELDENARPSYDGEIEIKLWKPWLELAAKTRKAVNAENEGHNSMF
;
A
#
# COMPACT_ATOMS: atom_id res chain seq x y z
N MET A 1 -52.89 -11.04 -0.53
CA MET A 1 -53.06 -12.45 -0.03
C MET A 1 -52.49 -13.54 -0.99
N LYS A 2 -52.31 -13.34 -2.28
CA LYS A 2 -51.79 -14.38 -3.20
C LYS A 2 -50.26 -14.58 -3.24
N ARG A 3 -49.47 -13.72 -2.60
CA ARG A 3 -47.99 -13.85 -2.56
C ARG A 3 -47.45 -14.74 -1.42
N ASN A 4 -48.19 -14.87 -0.31
CA ASN A 4 -47.77 -15.68 0.85
C ASN A 4 -48.00 -17.19 0.67
N THR A 5 -48.90 -17.59 -0.19
CA THR A 5 -49.21 -19.02 -0.39
C THR A 5 -48.22 -19.72 -1.37
N ARG A 6 -47.50 -18.95 -2.22
CA ARG A 6 -46.48 -19.50 -3.12
C ARG A 6 -45.17 -19.83 -2.37
N ASN A 7 -44.78 -18.98 -1.43
CA ASN A 7 -43.57 -19.22 -0.63
C ASN A 7 -43.73 -20.45 0.32
N CYS A 8 -44.90 -20.67 0.88
CA CYS A 8 -45.15 -21.82 1.75
C CYS A 8 -45.09 -23.18 0.94
N ARG A 9 -45.55 -23.21 -0.31
CA ARG A 9 -45.45 -24.43 -1.13
C ARG A 9 -44.03 -24.76 -1.59
N GLU A 10 -43.21 -23.73 -1.88
CA GLU A 10 -41.80 -23.96 -2.20
C GLU A 10 -40.96 -24.40 -1.00
N ASP A 11 -41.30 -23.92 0.22
CA ASP A 11 -40.61 -24.36 1.42
C ASP A 11 -40.96 -25.81 1.81
N ILE A 12 -42.21 -26.24 1.60
CA ILE A 12 -42.61 -27.63 1.81
C ILE A 12 -41.95 -28.58 0.80
N ALA A 13 -41.78 -28.18 -0.46
CA ALA A 13 -41.11 -28.98 -1.49
C ALA A 13 -39.59 -29.12 -1.24
N LYS A 14 -38.96 -28.15 -0.58
CA LYS A 14 -37.52 -28.16 -0.21
C LYS A 14 -37.26 -28.85 1.13
N PHE A 15 -38.26 -29.14 1.93
CA PHE A 15 -38.13 -29.76 3.26
C PHE A 15 -37.36 -31.11 3.24
N PRO A 16 -37.62 -32.05 2.28
CA PRO A 16 -36.88 -33.31 2.24
C PRO A 16 -35.40 -33.13 1.91
N GLN A 17 -35.07 -32.13 1.06
CA GLN A 17 -33.66 -31.83 0.72
C GLN A 17 -32.90 -31.16 1.88
N ARG A 18 -33.54 -30.26 2.61
CA ARG A 18 -33.02 -29.65 3.84
C ARG A 18 -32.80 -30.70 4.93
N LEU A 19 -33.78 -31.62 5.10
CA LEU A 19 -33.64 -32.72 6.06
C LEU A 19 -32.47 -33.66 5.71
N LYS A 20 -32.33 -34.04 4.41
CA LYS A 20 -31.21 -34.85 3.93
C LYS A 20 -29.85 -34.18 4.11
N SER A 21 -29.76 -32.88 3.88
CA SER A 21 -28.50 -32.14 4.07
C SER A 21 -28.14 -31.98 5.56
N ALA A 22 -29.14 -31.74 6.42
CA ALA A 22 -28.96 -31.68 7.87
C ALA A 22 -28.50 -33.04 8.42
N LEU A 23 -29.14 -34.14 7.96
CA LEU A 23 -28.78 -35.50 8.38
C LEU A 23 -27.34 -35.86 7.91
N LYS A 24 -26.96 -35.51 6.68
CA LYS A 24 -25.57 -35.71 6.20
C LYS A 24 -24.53 -34.95 7.02
N ARG A 25 -24.83 -33.71 7.43
CA ARG A 25 -23.95 -32.93 8.31
C ARG A 25 -23.86 -33.55 9.71
N LEU A 26 -24.99 -33.90 10.31
CA LEU A 26 -25.05 -34.54 11.62
C LEU A 26 -24.19 -35.83 11.66
N ILE A 27 -24.26 -36.65 10.61
CA ILE A 27 -23.45 -37.87 10.48
C ILE A 27 -21.98 -37.55 10.30
N LYS A 28 -21.64 -36.56 9.44
CA LYS A 28 -20.25 -36.18 9.17
C LYS A 28 -19.56 -35.60 10.42
N ASP A 29 -20.23 -34.71 11.12
CA ASP A 29 -19.67 -33.96 12.26
C ASP A 29 -19.57 -34.80 13.54
N ASN A 30 -20.32 -35.92 13.61
CA ASN A 30 -20.33 -36.83 14.77
C ASN A 30 -19.92 -38.27 14.38
N SER A 31 -19.18 -38.46 13.30
CA SER A 31 -18.82 -39.78 12.77
C SER A 31 -18.12 -40.68 13.80
N HIS A 32 -17.23 -40.15 14.62
CA HIS A 32 -16.56 -40.90 15.68
C HIS A 32 -17.48 -41.30 16.83
N LYS A 33 -18.50 -40.46 17.17
CA LYS A 33 -19.51 -40.80 18.18
C LYS A 33 -20.46 -41.85 17.66
N LEU A 34 -20.83 -41.76 16.37
CA LEU A 34 -21.64 -42.77 15.71
C LEU A 34 -20.88 -44.12 15.68
N PHE A 35 -19.59 -44.09 15.37
CA PHE A 35 -18.74 -45.28 15.43
C PHE A 35 -18.70 -45.90 16.84
N LEU A 36 -18.51 -45.06 17.88
CA LEU A 36 -18.55 -45.51 19.28
C LEU A 36 -19.93 -46.10 19.65
N CYS A 37 -21.02 -45.48 19.23
CA CYS A 37 -22.37 -46.04 19.46
C CYS A 37 -22.55 -47.39 18.77
N CYS A 38 -22.10 -47.53 17.50
CA CYS A 38 -22.11 -48.85 16.83
C CYS A 38 -21.30 -49.89 17.57
N LEU A 39 -20.10 -49.53 18.06
CA LEU A 39 -19.26 -50.44 18.86
C LEU A 39 -19.94 -50.83 20.15
N PHE A 40 -20.59 -49.89 20.88
CA PHE A 40 -21.35 -50.16 22.10
C PHE A 40 -22.55 -51.03 21.84
N VAL A 41 -23.28 -50.86 20.72
CA VAL A 41 -24.40 -51.72 20.32
C VAL A 41 -23.90 -53.14 20.12
N ILE A 42 -22.77 -53.33 19.37
CA ILE A 42 -22.16 -54.66 19.15
C ILE A 42 -21.82 -55.32 20.49
N ILE A 43 -21.13 -54.60 21.38
CA ILE A 43 -20.80 -55.11 22.74
C ILE A 43 -22.06 -55.41 23.52
N GLY A 44 -23.07 -54.52 23.45
CA GLY A 44 -24.38 -54.66 24.06
C GLY A 44 -25.11 -55.94 23.61
N THR A 45 -25.08 -56.22 22.30
CA THR A 45 -25.66 -57.45 21.70
C THR A 45 -24.99 -58.71 22.27
N PHE A 46 -23.64 -58.70 22.34
CA PHE A 46 -22.91 -59.84 23.00
C PHE A 46 -23.28 -59.99 24.45
N ALA A 47 -23.38 -58.89 25.21
CA ALA A 47 -23.78 -58.93 26.61
C ALA A 47 -25.24 -59.40 26.76
N ALA A 48 -26.14 -58.95 25.88
CA ALA A 48 -27.54 -59.36 25.88
C ALA A 48 -27.69 -60.87 25.60
N LEU A 49 -26.94 -61.41 24.62
CA LEU A 49 -26.90 -62.84 24.34
C LEU A 49 -26.37 -63.63 25.52
N PHE A 50 -25.29 -63.16 26.14
CA PHE A 50 -24.69 -63.80 27.31
C PHE A 50 -25.67 -63.82 28.50
N LEU A 51 -26.21 -62.65 28.86
CA LEU A 51 -27.13 -62.50 30.00
C LEU A 51 -28.44 -63.27 29.79
N ALA A 52 -29.02 -63.25 28.63
CA ALA A 52 -30.26 -63.98 28.32
C ALA A 52 -30.08 -65.48 28.49
N ASN A 53 -28.96 -66.01 28.06
CA ASN A 53 -28.64 -67.43 28.27
C ASN A 53 -28.33 -67.78 29.73
N LEU A 54 -27.51 -66.94 30.41
CA LEU A 54 -27.14 -67.12 31.77
C LEU A 54 -28.36 -67.15 32.71
N ILE A 55 -29.25 -66.19 32.51
CA ILE A 55 -30.51 -66.13 33.32
C ILE A 55 -31.40 -67.30 33.03
N ASN A 56 -31.59 -67.64 31.74
CA ASN A 56 -32.39 -68.79 31.37
C ASN A 56 -31.83 -70.12 31.94
N ASP A 57 -30.54 -70.35 31.84
CA ASP A 57 -29.92 -71.56 32.35
C ASP A 57 -29.96 -71.60 33.90
N ALA A 58 -29.88 -70.45 34.58
CA ALA A 58 -30.10 -70.38 36.03
C ALA A 58 -31.52 -70.70 36.46
N PHE A 59 -32.55 -70.28 35.72
CA PHE A 59 -33.98 -70.55 36.01
C PHE A 59 -34.37 -71.97 35.63
N THR A 60 -33.69 -72.63 34.66
CA THR A 60 -33.98 -73.98 34.23
C THR A 60 -33.17 -75.05 34.97
N HIS A 61 -32.40 -74.66 36.00
CA HIS A 61 -31.48 -75.52 36.80
C HIS A 61 -30.47 -76.30 35.93
N ARG A 62 -30.10 -75.82 34.74
CA ARG A 62 -29.02 -76.34 33.92
C ARG A 62 -27.70 -76.02 34.55
N SER A 63 -26.75 -76.95 34.54
CA SER A 63 -25.42 -76.65 35.09
C SER A 63 -24.70 -75.72 34.11
N LEU A 64 -24.00 -74.69 34.62
CA LEU A 64 -23.27 -73.71 33.83
C LEU A 64 -22.13 -74.32 33.00
N SER A 65 -21.76 -75.57 33.27
CA SER A 65 -20.75 -76.35 32.50
C SER A 65 -21.28 -76.97 31.19
N GLU A 66 -22.58 -77.04 31.01
CA GLU A 66 -23.18 -77.70 29.84
C GLU A 66 -23.25 -76.81 28.60
N ARG A 67 -23.08 -75.49 28.76
CA ARG A 67 -23.09 -74.53 27.64
C ARG A 67 -21.73 -73.86 27.50
N ASN A 68 -21.24 -73.83 26.27
CA ASN A 68 -20.02 -73.09 25.97
C ASN A 68 -20.28 -71.60 25.79
N TYR A 69 -20.21 -70.78 26.88
CA TYR A 69 -20.42 -69.35 26.91
C TYR A 69 -19.35 -68.56 26.15
N LEU A 70 -18.22 -69.16 25.71
CA LEU A 70 -17.22 -68.52 24.87
C LEU A 70 -17.49 -68.68 23.36
N ASN A 71 -18.47 -69.52 23.00
CA ASN A 71 -18.81 -69.76 21.57
C ASN A 71 -20.08 -68.98 21.23
N ILE A 72 -19.93 -67.96 20.35
CA ILE A 72 -21.04 -67.09 19.91
C ILE A 72 -22.20 -67.89 19.27
N PHE A 73 -21.93 -68.92 18.51
CA PHE A 73 -22.95 -69.72 17.89
C PHE A 73 -23.80 -70.48 18.93
N SER A 74 -23.16 -70.95 19.98
CA SER A 74 -23.87 -71.57 21.13
C SER A 74 -24.74 -70.58 21.91
N LEU A 75 -24.30 -69.33 22.00
CA LEU A 75 -25.07 -68.24 22.61
C LEU A 75 -26.29 -67.80 21.75
N ILE A 76 -26.12 -67.74 20.43
CA ILE A 76 -27.21 -67.43 19.49
C ILE A 76 -28.27 -68.53 19.53
N ASP A 77 -27.82 -69.78 19.37
CA ASP A 77 -28.70 -70.92 19.38
C ASP A 77 -29.48 -71.00 20.69
N GLY A 78 -28.84 -70.82 21.81
CA GLY A 78 -29.49 -70.82 23.12
C GLY A 78 -30.45 -69.66 23.34
N ALA A 79 -30.16 -68.49 22.85
CA ALA A 79 -31.04 -67.35 22.99
C ALA A 79 -32.29 -67.39 22.09
N PHE A 80 -32.22 -68.13 20.98
CA PHE A 80 -33.34 -68.20 19.99
C PHE A 80 -34.03 -69.54 19.93
N SER A 81 -33.54 -70.60 20.63
CA SER A 81 -34.14 -71.93 20.66
C SER A 81 -35.51 -71.96 21.36
N ASP A 82 -35.66 -71.19 22.43
CA ASP A 82 -36.89 -71.12 23.23
C ASP A 82 -37.47 -69.71 23.35
N GLU A 83 -38.75 -69.62 23.69
CA GLU A 83 -39.48 -68.34 23.80
C GLU A 83 -39.00 -67.48 24.96
N GLN A 84 -38.62 -68.06 26.07
CA GLN A 84 -38.18 -67.34 27.29
C GLN A 84 -36.82 -66.61 27.11
N PRO A 85 -35.72 -67.28 26.68
CA PRO A 85 -34.44 -66.62 26.45
C PRO A 85 -34.51 -65.63 25.31
N ARG A 86 -35.32 -65.83 24.31
CA ARG A 86 -35.56 -64.88 23.22
C ARG A 86 -36.22 -63.58 23.71
N LYS A 87 -37.17 -63.67 24.61
CA LYS A 87 -37.78 -62.48 25.25
C LYS A 87 -36.78 -61.73 26.08
N LEU A 88 -35.96 -62.41 26.86
CA LEU A 88 -34.88 -61.78 27.66
C LEU A 88 -33.85 -61.10 26.81
N PHE A 89 -33.41 -61.73 25.69
CA PHE A 89 -32.51 -61.14 24.76
C PHE A 89 -33.06 -59.78 24.21
N TRP A 90 -34.30 -59.74 23.68
CA TRP A 90 -34.90 -58.52 23.19
C TRP A 90 -35.06 -57.43 24.26
N ILE A 91 -35.32 -57.81 25.51
CA ILE A 91 -35.35 -56.81 26.61
C ILE A 91 -33.97 -56.20 26.83
N PHE A 92 -32.90 -57.01 26.90
CA PHE A 92 -31.57 -56.45 27.10
C PHE A 92 -31.07 -55.68 25.88
N GLU A 93 -31.36 -56.13 24.67
CA GLU A 93 -31.01 -55.44 23.43
C GLU A 93 -31.73 -54.10 23.33
N THR A 94 -33.01 -54.01 23.66
CA THR A 94 -33.73 -52.74 23.68
C THR A 94 -33.19 -51.78 24.74
N MET A 95 -32.81 -52.28 25.91
CA MET A 95 -32.15 -51.46 26.93
C MET A 95 -30.81 -50.93 26.48
N ALA A 96 -29.96 -51.77 25.86
CA ALA A 96 -28.66 -51.36 25.30
C ALA A 96 -28.83 -50.29 24.20
N ALA A 97 -29.77 -50.53 23.30
CA ALA A 97 -30.10 -49.56 22.25
C ALA A 97 -30.59 -48.21 22.81
N LEU A 98 -31.45 -48.25 23.83
CA LEU A 98 -31.94 -47.06 24.51
C LEU A 98 -30.79 -46.27 25.17
N VAL A 99 -29.89 -46.95 25.86
CA VAL A 99 -28.71 -46.31 26.48
C VAL A 99 -27.84 -45.67 25.44
N CYS A 100 -27.54 -46.36 24.32
CA CYS A 100 -26.82 -45.81 23.22
C CYS A 100 -27.50 -44.61 22.57
N PHE A 101 -28.85 -44.67 22.40
CA PHE A 101 -29.65 -43.57 21.88
C PHE A 101 -29.57 -42.35 22.82
N VAL A 102 -29.80 -42.52 24.11
CA VAL A 102 -29.69 -41.44 25.09
C VAL A 102 -28.27 -40.84 25.12
N TYR A 103 -27.24 -41.68 25.12
CA TYR A 103 -25.85 -41.23 25.06
C TYR A 103 -25.55 -40.41 23.80
N PHE A 104 -25.99 -40.91 22.62
CA PHE A 104 -25.78 -40.18 21.36
C PHE A 104 -26.44 -38.83 21.38
N PHE A 105 -27.74 -38.76 21.74
CA PHE A 105 -28.47 -37.50 21.74
C PHE A 105 -28.00 -36.55 22.86
N SER A 106 -27.62 -37.03 24.02
CA SER A 106 -27.07 -36.21 25.11
C SER A 106 -25.66 -35.69 24.80
N SER A 107 -24.92 -36.39 23.98
CA SER A 107 -23.55 -36.00 23.54
C SER A 107 -23.54 -35.07 22.35
N LEU A 108 -24.70 -34.88 21.66
CA LEU A 108 -24.79 -33.90 20.59
C LEU A 108 -24.65 -32.50 21.20
N LYS A 109 -23.70 -31.70 20.62
CA LYS A 109 -23.67 -30.29 20.99
C LYS A 109 -24.97 -29.66 20.57
N PRO A 110 -25.67 -28.92 21.45
CA PRO A 110 -26.99 -28.39 21.17
C PRO A 110 -27.05 -27.39 20.02
N TYR A 111 -25.85 -26.87 19.60
CA TYR A 111 -25.73 -25.98 18.47
C TYR A 111 -24.25 -25.87 18.00
N GLN A 112 -24.06 -25.84 16.69
CA GLN A 112 -22.85 -25.33 16.05
C GLN A 112 -23.25 -24.16 15.16
N ALA A 113 -22.65 -22.98 15.38
CA ALA A 113 -22.84 -21.84 14.50
C ALA A 113 -22.39 -22.23 13.08
N GLU A 114 -23.19 -21.88 12.07
CA GLU A 114 -22.73 -21.97 10.70
C GLU A 114 -21.60 -20.95 10.52
N MET A 115 -20.41 -21.43 10.15
CA MET A 115 -19.24 -20.60 9.94
C MET A 115 -19.14 -20.20 8.46
N TYR A 116 -18.61 -19.02 8.21
CA TYR A 116 -18.23 -18.52 6.90
C TYR A 116 -16.73 -18.36 6.86
N GLN A 117 -16.08 -18.99 5.89
CA GLN A 117 -14.63 -18.91 5.70
C GLN A 117 -14.30 -17.66 4.90
N VAL A 118 -13.60 -16.72 5.52
CA VAL A 118 -13.17 -15.44 4.93
C VAL A 118 -11.83 -15.60 4.21
N THR A 119 -10.87 -16.22 4.90
CA THR A 119 -9.57 -16.64 4.39
C THR A 119 -9.28 -18.05 4.93
N PRO A 120 -8.25 -18.75 4.50
CA PRO A 120 -7.91 -20.06 5.07
C PRO A 120 -7.69 -20.05 6.60
N LYS A 121 -7.37 -18.88 7.16
CA LYS A 121 -7.11 -18.70 8.60
C LYS A 121 -8.27 -18.05 9.37
N ILE A 122 -9.22 -17.43 8.67
CA ILE A 122 -10.32 -16.69 9.31
C ILE A 122 -11.64 -17.38 9.02
N GLU A 123 -12.32 -17.83 10.07
CA GLU A 123 -13.69 -18.31 10.03
C GLU A 123 -14.55 -17.48 10.99
N ILE A 124 -15.68 -16.96 10.51
CA ILE A 124 -16.60 -16.15 11.31
C ILE A 124 -18.00 -16.75 11.30
N PRO A 125 -18.79 -16.54 12.37
CA PRO A 125 -20.19 -16.96 12.39
C PRO A 125 -21.00 -16.25 11.30
N LYS A 126 -21.90 -16.97 10.62
CA LYS A 126 -22.81 -16.34 9.68
C LYS A 126 -23.79 -15.39 10.36
N PRO A 127 -24.30 -14.35 9.66
CA PRO A 127 -25.34 -13.47 10.17
C PRO A 127 -26.59 -14.25 10.55
N TYR A 128 -27.26 -13.83 11.63
CA TYR A 128 -28.50 -14.40 12.07
C TYR A 128 -29.48 -13.31 12.52
N GLY A 129 -30.81 -13.61 12.47
CA GLY A 129 -31.85 -12.68 12.87
C GLY A 129 -32.20 -11.64 11.81
N GLN A 130 -32.80 -10.53 12.23
CA GLN A 130 -33.31 -9.47 11.37
C GLN A 130 -32.41 -8.24 11.33
N LYS A 131 -31.09 -8.42 11.56
CA LYS A 131 -30.07 -7.36 11.53
C LYS A 131 -30.24 -6.30 12.64
N GLN A 132 -30.76 -6.69 13.81
CA GLN A 132 -31.10 -5.78 14.93
C GLN A 132 -29.85 -5.02 15.47
N HIS A 133 -28.69 -5.65 15.42
CA HIS A 133 -27.42 -5.12 15.93
C HIS A 133 -26.40 -4.78 14.84
N GLY A 134 -26.84 -4.69 13.59
CA GLY A 134 -25.99 -4.38 12.45
C GLY A 134 -26.16 -5.32 11.28
N SER A 135 -25.76 -4.86 10.09
CA SER A 135 -25.98 -5.55 8.81
C SER A 135 -24.71 -5.67 7.97
N ALA A 136 -23.55 -5.34 8.55
CA ALA A 136 -22.28 -5.42 7.82
C ALA A 136 -22.04 -6.86 7.33
N TRP A 137 -21.60 -6.98 6.07
CA TRP A 137 -21.21 -8.25 5.48
C TRP A 137 -20.26 -8.04 4.31
N PHE A 138 -19.57 -9.09 3.93
CA PHE A 138 -18.66 -9.05 2.79
C PHE A 138 -19.38 -8.87 1.46
N MET A 139 -18.70 -8.18 0.55
CA MET A 139 -19.19 -7.95 -0.81
C MET A 139 -19.34 -9.28 -1.57
N PRO A 140 -20.50 -9.56 -2.16
CA PRO A 140 -20.70 -10.76 -3.00
C PRO A 140 -19.88 -10.65 -4.30
N ASP A 141 -19.55 -11.79 -4.91
CA ASP A 141 -18.70 -11.85 -6.10
C ASP A 141 -19.28 -11.11 -7.31
N GLU A 142 -20.60 -11.08 -7.46
CA GLU A 142 -21.28 -10.30 -8.52
C GLU A 142 -21.05 -8.80 -8.36
N GLU A 143 -21.08 -8.31 -7.12
CA GLU A 143 -20.83 -6.92 -6.79
C GLU A 143 -19.34 -6.57 -6.92
N LYS A 144 -18.43 -7.48 -6.50
CA LYS A 144 -16.99 -7.33 -6.74
C LYS A 144 -16.68 -7.16 -8.23
N ALA A 145 -17.27 -7.98 -9.09
CA ALA A 145 -17.07 -7.91 -10.54
C ALA A 145 -17.58 -6.58 -11.14
N ARG A 146 -18.62 -5.97 -10.56
CA ARG A 146 -19.16 -4.69 -11.00
C ARG A 146 -18.30 -3.49 -10.51
N ILE A 147 -17.84 -3.52 -9.25
CA ILE A 147 -17.10 -2.41 -8.64
C ILE A 147 -15.62 -2.46 -9.02
N PHE A 148 -15.06 -3.65 -9.16
CA PHE A 148 -13.68 -3.89 -9.56
C PHE A 148 -13.66 -4.65 -10.90
N PRO A 149 -13.95 -3.94 -12.01
CA PRO A 149 -14.00 -4.59 -13.33
C PRO A 149 -12.67 -5.24 -13.64
N ALA A 150 -12.73 -6.42 -14.25
CA ALA A 150 -11.55 -7.12 -14.70
C ALA A 150 -11.14 -6.66 -16.10
N VAL A 151 -9.92 -6.15 -16.24
CA VAL A 151 -9.27 -6.03 -17.54
C VAL A 151 -8.75 -7.38 -17.96
N VAL A 152 -8.88 -7.71 -19.25
CA VAL A 152 -8.61 -9.06 -19.75
C VAL A 152 -7.40 -9.05 -20.68
N LEU A 153 -6.42 -9.86 -20.35
CA LEU A 153 -5.24 -10.13 -21.16
C LEU A 153 -5.47 -11.45 -21.93
N PHE A 154 -5.75 -11.37 -23.22
CA PHE A 154 -5.89 -12.56 -24.06
C PHE A 154 -4.52 -13.01 -24.55
N LEU A 155 -4.04 -14.19 -24.09
CA LEU A 155 -2.71 -14.71 -24.42
C LEU A 155 -2.54 -15.04 -25.91
N ALA A 156 -3.65 -15.22 -26.65
CA ALA A 156 -3.65 -15.42 -28.08
C ALA A 156 -3.53 -14.14 -28.92
N ASP A 157 -3.66 -12.95 -28.31
CA ASP A 157 -3.52 -11.67 -29.00
C ASP A 157 -2.08 -11.47 -29.51
N ASP A 158 -1.93 -10.99 -30.73
CA ASP A 158 -0.62 -10.83 -31.37
C ASP A 158 0.27 -9.79 -30.65
N LYS A 159 -0.33 -8.77 -30.04
CA LYS A 159 0.42 -7.79 -29.23
C LYS A 159 1.01 -8.48 -27.98
N ILE A 160 0.20 -9.32 -27.34
CA ILE A 160 0.63 -10.06 -26.15
C ILE A 160 1.69 -11.10 -26.51
N LYS A 161 1.50 -11.86 -27.60
CA LYS A 161 2.50 -12.83 -28.07
C LYS A 161 3.86 -12.17 -28.35
N ARG A 162 3.86 -10.96 -28.96
CA ARG A 162 5.10 -10.20 -29.14
C ARG A 162 5.75 -9.83 -27.82
N LEU A 163 4.96 -9.33 -26.85
CA LEU A 163 5.46 -8.97 -25.52
C LEU A 163 6.05 -10.20 -24.81
N LEU A 164 5.37 -11.34 -24.86
CA LEU A 164 5.85 -12.60 -24.26
C LEU A 164 7.14 -13.08 -24.94
N ALA A 165 7.23 -12.98 -26.25
CA ALA A 165 8.43 -13.36 -27.00
C ALA A 165 9.64 -12.47 -26.63
N GLU A 166 9.44 -11.16 -26.40
CA GLU A 166 10.50 -10.28 -25.91
C GLU A 166 10.90 -10.62 -24.46
N GLY A 167 9.95 -11.03 -23.62
CA GLY A 167 10.22 -11.53 -22.27
C GLY A 167 11.13 -12.74 -22.27
N LEU A 168 10.81 -13.74 -23.10
CA LEU A 168 11.67 -14.93 -23.26
C LEU A 168 13.07 -14.58 -23.73
N ARG A 169 13.21 -13.67 -24.70
CA ARG A 169 14.53 -13.21 -25.16
C ARG A 169 15.34 -12.51 -24.06
N ARG A 170 14.65 -11.71 -23.21
CA ARG A 170 15.31 -11.09 -22.04
C ARG A 170 15.78 -12.16 -21.07
N ALA A 171 14.92 -13.12 -20.72
CA ALA A 171 15.27 -14.20 -19.80
C ALA A 171 16.46 -15.01 -20.32
N GLU A 172 16.48 -15.38 -21.60
CA GLU A 172 17.59 -16.09 -22.24
C GLU A 172 18.89 -15.28 -22.24
N ALA A 173 18.82 -13.96 -22.52
CA ALA A 173 19.98 -13.08 -22.46
C ALA A 173 20.58 -13.01 -21.05
N VAL A 174 19.73 -12.84 -20.03
CA VAL A 174 20.15 -12.80 -18.62
C VAL A 174 20.77 -14.12 -18.19
N ASP A 175 20.21 -15.27 -18.59
CA ASP A 175 20.75 -16.58 -18.28
C ASP A 175 22.12 -16.80 -18.93
N ASN A 176 22.34 -16.21 -20.10
CA ASN A 176 23.64 -16.21 -20.80
C ASN A 176 24.60 -15.14 -20.27
N GLY A 177 24.24 -14.36 -19.24
CA GLY A 177 25.06 -13.30 -18.67
C GLY A 177 25.19 -12.06 -19.56
N GLN A 178 24.20 -11.79 -20.43
CA GLN A 178 24.18 -10.67 -21.35
C GLN A 178 23.09 -9.68 -20.97
N TYR A 179 23.39 -8.38 -21.10
CA TYR A 179 22.39 -7.34 -20.98
C TYR A 179 21.41 -7.38 -22.15
N TYR A 180 20.14 -7.27 -21.88
CA TYR A 180 19.09 -7.21 -22.90
C TYR A 180 18.72 -5.77 -23.24
N HIS A 181 18.98 -5.36 -24.50
CA HIS A 181 18.54 -4.06 -25.00
C HIS A 181 17.07 -4.13 -25.43
N ALA A 182 16.20 -3.47 -24.67
CA ALA A 182 14.78 -3.38 -24.99
C ALA A 182 14.57 -2.72 -26.37
N LYS A 183 13.63 -3.27 -27.14
CA LYS A 183 13.18 -2.67 -28.40
C LYS A 183 11.68 -2.49 -28.35
N PRO A 184 11.16 -1.28 -28.63
CA PRO A 184 9.72 -1.09 -28.70
C PRO A 184 9.07 -2.05 -29.70
N ILE A 185 8.09 -2.82 -29.25
CA ILE A 185 7.42 -3.84 -30.08
C ILE A 185 6.43 -3.27 -31.12
N GLY A 186 6.40 -1.94 -31.27
CA GLY A 186 5.65 -1.25 -32.32
C GLY A 186 4.13 -1.44 -32.23
N ILE A 187 3.58 -1.56 -31.02
CA ILE A 187 2.15 -1.68 -30.78
C ILE A 187 1.47 -0.34 -31.05
N LYS A 188 0.53 -0.32 -32.00
CA LYS A 188 -0.37 0.83 -32.18
C LYS A 188 -1.43 0.82 -31.09
N GLY A 189 -1.52 1.92 -30.31
CA GLY A 189 -2.44 2.06 -29.17
C GLY A 189 -1.94 1.33 -27.91
N ASN A 190 -2.82 1.14 -26.97
CA ASN A 190 -2.57 0.45 -25.71
C ASN A 190 -3.09 -1.00 -25.76
N ILE A 191 -2.69 -1.81 -24.78
CA ILE A 191 -3.20 -3.18 -24.62
C ILE A 191 -4.48 -3.15 -23.77
N PHE A 192 -4.50 -2.32 -22.72
CA PHE A 192 -5.68 -2.05 -21.94
C PHE A 192 -6.23 -0.66 -22.27
N ASP A 193 -7.53 -0.48 -22.24
CA ASP A 193 -8.16 0.82 -22.42
C ASP A 193 -8.00 1.66 -21.16
N GLU A 194 -8.12 1.03 -19.98
CA GLU A 194 -7.97 1.65 -18.67
C GLU A 194 -7.29 0.68 -17.70
N ALA A 195 -6.60 1.23 -16.70
CA ALA A 195 -6.03 0.47 -15.61
C ALA A 195 -6.08 1.25 -14.29
N GLY A 196 -5.60 0.62 -13.24
CA GLY A 196 -5.49 1.22 -11.91
C GLY A 196 -4.84 0.26 -10.94
N ILE A 197 -5.08 0.47 -9.65
CA ILE A 197 -4.51 -0.43 -8.64
C ILE A 197 -5.07 -1.83 -8.81
N VAL A 198 -4.19 -2.81 -8.90
CA VAL A 198 -4.56 -4.22 -9.08
C VAL A 198 -4.94 -4.82 -7.74
N LEU A 199 -6.12 -5.41 -7.64
CA LEU A 199 -6.64 -6.03 -6.43
C LEU A 199 -6.65 -7.57 -6.49
N GLY A 200 -6.69 -8.14 -7.68
CA GLY A 200 -6.78 -9.57 -7.84
C GLY A 200 -6.49 -10.03 -9.26
N ARG A 201 -6.14 -11.30 -9.39
CA ARG A 201 -5.88 -11.95 -10.67
C ARG A 201 -6.48 -13.34 -10.70
N ASN A 202 -7.17 -13.64 -11.79
CA ASN A 202 -7.62 -14.99 -12.15
C ASN A 202 -7.07 -15.36 -13.52
N ALA A 203 -6.34 -16.47 -13.59
CA ALA A 203 -5.69 -16.92 -14.82
C ALA A 203 -6.24 -18.27 -15.29
N THR A 204 -6.43 -18.36 -16.60
CA THR A 204 -6.69 -19.58 -17.32
C THR A 204 -5.63 -19.81 -18.39
N ALA A 205 -5.63 -20.96 -19.06
CA ALA A 205 -4.68 -21.25 -20.15
C ALA A 205 -4.80 -20.27 -21.34
N ILE A 206 -5.91 -19.53 -21.47
CA ILE A 206 -6.22 -18.70 -22.64
C ILE A 206 -6.12 -17.20 -22.29
N LYS A 207 -6.45 -16.83 -21.06
CA LYS A 207 -6.58 -15.43 -20.65
C LYS A 207 -6.25 -15.23 -19.18
N GLU A 208 -5.78 -14.03 -18.86
CA GLU A 208 -5.68 -13.51 -17.50
C GLU A 208 -6.71 -12.41 -17.29
N GLN A 209 -7.42 -12.47 -16.17
CA GLN A 209 -8.39 -11.47 -15.75
C GLN A 209 -7.83 -10.77 -14.53
N ILE A 210 -7.65 -9.46 -14.63
CA ILE A 210 -6.98 -8.64 -13.62
C ILE A 210 -8.02 -7.66 -13.10
N SER A 211 -8.46 -7.84 -11.86
CA SER A 211 -9.40 -6.92 -11.20
C SER A 211 -8.68 -5.67 -10.75
N CYS A 212 -9.13 -4.49 -11.20
CA CYS A 212 -8.51 -3.20 -10.94
C CYS A 212 -9.51 -2.17 -10.44
N ILE A 213 -8.99 -1.16 -9.71
CA ILE A 213 -9.71 0.08 -9.46
C ILE A 213 -9.41 1.04 -10.62
N THR A 214 -10.32 1.15 -11.59
CA THR A 214 -10.13 1.98 -12.78
C THR A 214 -10.62 3.41 -12.63
N ASP A 215 -11.46 3.69 -11.62
CA ASP A 215 -11.97 5.02 -11.30
C ASP A 215 -10.85 6.03 -11.01
N ASP A 216 -11.13 7.33 -11.25
CA ASP A 216 -10.26 8.44 -10.83
C ASP A 216 -10.37 8.68 -9.33
N VAL A 217 -9.78 7.81 -8.53
CA VAL A 217 -9.81 7.86 -7.06
C VAL A 217 -8.43 7.65 -6.47
N HIS A 218 -8.25 8.12 -5.25
CA HIS A 218 -7.03 7.86 -4.49
C HIS A 218 -7.19 6.59 -3.67
N THR A 219 -6.07 5.90 -3.46
CA THR A 219 -6.02 4.67 -2.68
C THR A 219 -4.95 4.75 -1.60
N MET A 220 -5.18 4.07 -0.50
CA MET A 220 -4.21 3.94 0.58
C MET A 220 -4.01 2.46 0.90
N THR A 221 -2.79 2.00 0.76
CA THR A 221 -2.43 0.60 1.01
C THR A 221 -1.66 0.48 2.30
N ILE A 222 -2.12 -0.39 3.18
CA ILE A 222 -1.49 -0.69 4.46
C ILE A 222 -0.83 -2.06 4.41
N GLY A 223 0.47 -2.09 4.67
CA GLY A 223 1.20 -3.34 4.72
C GLY A 223 2.55 -3.21 5.40
N SER A 224 2.80 -4.01 6.41
CA SER A 224 4.09 -4.07 7.11
C SER A 224 5.23 -4.51 6.19
N THR A 225 6.47 -4.29 6.61
CA THR A 225 7.65 -4.76 5.90
C THR A 225 7.60 -6.28 5.73
N GLY A 226 7.87 -6.78 4.52
CA GLY A 226 7.86 -8.21 4.23
C GLY A 226 6.48 -8.83 3.97
N CYS A 227 5.37 -8.11 4.13
CA CYS A 227 4.03 -8.62 3.82
C CYS A 227 3.80 -8.87 2.32
N GLY A 228 4.68 -8.39 1.45
CA GLY A 228 4.63 -8.61 0.02
C GLY A 228 4.00 -7.49 -0.80
N LYS A 229 3.82 -6.28 -0.26
CA LYS A 229 3.29 -5.10 -0.97
C LYS A 229 3.80 -4.98 -2.40
N THR A 230 5.13 -5.00 -2.55
CA THR A 230 5.82 -4.82 -3.84
C THR A 230 5.38 -5.85 -4.87
N ARG A 231 5.33 -7.13 -4.50
CA ARG A 231 5.06 -8.24 -5.45
C ARG A 231 3.59 -8.52 -5.69
N THR A 232 2.71 -8.20 -4.74
CA THR A 232 1.27 -8.50 -4.86
C THR A 232 0.44 -7.31 -5.31
N LEU A 233 0.92 -6.07 -5.11
CA LEU A 233 0.20 -4.86 -5.49
C LEU A 233 1.01 -3.91 -6.36
N VAL A 234 2.19 -3.43 -5.89
CA VAL A 234 2.92 -2.35 -6.56
C VAL A 234 3.32 -2.73 -7.99
N LEU A 235 4.09 -3.83 -8.17
CA LEU A 235 4.56 -4.27 -9.50
C LEU A 235 3.39 -4.64 -10.41
N GLN A 236 2.36 -5.30 -9.88
CA GLN A 236 1.18 -5.65 -10.67
C GLN A 236 0.44 -4.40 -11.16
N THR A 237 0.32 -3.39 -10.28
CA THR A 237 -0.26 -2.09 -10.63
C THR A 237 0.57 -1.38 -11.69
N LEU A 238 1.89 -1.31 -11.53
CA LEU A 238 2.79 -0.71 -12.53
C LEU A 238 2.67 -1.38 -13.90
N CYS A 239 2.60 -2.72 -13.93
CA CYS A 239 2.39 -3.47 -15.16
C CYS A 239 1.04 -3.14 -15.81
N ALA A 240 -0.05 -3.10 -15.04
CA ALA A 240 -1.37 -2.77 -15.55
C ALA A 240 -1.43 -1.34 -16.11
N LEU A 241 -0.89 -0.35 -15.38
CA LEU A 241 -0.79 1.04 -15.82
C LEU A 241 0.05 1.18 -17.10
N ALA A 242 1.15 0.42 -17.20
CA ALA A 242 2.00 0.39 -18.40
C ALA A 242 1.26 -0.16 -19.62
N LEU A 243 0.47 -1.22 -19.45
CA LEU A 243 -0.35 -1.80 -20.50
C LEU A 243 -1.47 -0.85 -20.97
N ALA A 244 -1.92 0.05 -20.09
CA ALA A 244 -2.90 1.10 -20.40
C ALA A 244 -2.26 2.41 -20.95
N GLY A 245 -0.94 2.52 -20.99
CA GLY A 245 -0.26 3.70 -21.53
C GLY A 245 -0.39 4.95 -20.65
N GLU A 246 -0.69 4.80 -19.37
CA GLU A 246 -0.86 5.91 -18.42
C GLU A 246 0.49 6.48 -17.95
N GLY A 247 0.51 7.72 -17.51
CA GLY A 247 1.67 8.34 -16.87
C GLY A 247 1.96 7.71 -15.49
N ILE A 248 3.20 7.43 -15.20
CA ILE A 248 3.63 6.69 -14.01
C ILE A 248 4.72 7.49 -13.29
N VAL A 249 4.53 7.72 -11.99
CA VAL A 249 5.52 8.34 -11.10
C VAL A 249 5.66 7.43 -9.87
N VAL A 250 6.87 6.96 -9.61
CA VAL A 250 7.13 5.92 -8.62
C VAL A 250 8.18 6.39 -7.61
N SER A 251 7.93 6.22 -6.34
CA SER A 251 9.02 6.18 -5.35
C SER A 251 9.49 4.74 -5.17
N ASP A 252 10.80 4.55 -5.26
CA ASP A 252 11.45 3.24 -5.24
C ASP A 252 12.58 3.23 -4.19
N PRO A 253 12.27 2.94 -2.92
CA PRO A 253 13.24 3.02 -1.82
C PRO A 253 14.45 2.09 -1.96
N LYS A 254 14.40 1.11 -2.85
CA LYS A 254 15.47 0.12 -3.02
C LYS A 254 16.05 0.05 -4.43
N GLY A 255 15.44 0.73 -5.40
CA GLY A 255 15.78 0.62 -6.80
C GLY A 255 15.26 -0.67 -7.49
N GLU A 256 14.61 -1.56 -6.74
CA GLU A 256 14.11 -2.82 -7.27
C GLU A 256 13.01 -2.62 -8.32
N LEU A 257 12.10 -1.66 -8.09
CA LEU A 257 11.00 -1.38 -9.02
C LEU A 257 11.51 -0.90 -10.37
N TYR A 258 12.53 -0.04 -10.37
CA TYR A 258 13.17 0.42 -11.60
C TYR A 258 13.77 -0.75 -12.39
N HIS A 259 14.57 -1.62 -11.75
CA HIS A 259 15.21 -2.75 -12.41
C HIS A 259 14.23 -3.76 -13.00
N TYR A 260 13.12 -4.01 -12.32
CA TYR A 260 12.09 -4.93 -12.85
C TYR A 260 11.29 -4.30 -14.00
N MET A 261 11.03 -2.98 -13.93
CA MET A 261 10.04 -2.35 -14.78
C MET A 261 10.62 -1.65 -16.01
N HIS A 262 11.87 -1.12 -15.97
CA HIS A 262 12.39 -0.26 -17.04
C HIS A 262 12.36 -0.95 -18.42
N THR A 263 12.87 -2.18 -18.52
CA THR A 263 12.84 -2.96 -19.78
C THR A 263 11.42 -3.25 -20.26
N PHE A 264 10.50 -3.59 -19.34
CA PHE A 264 9.10 -3.80 -19.67
C PHE A 264 8.45 -2.52 -20.23
N LEU A 265 8.70 -1.39 -19.60
CA LEU A 265 8.21 -0.08 -20.02
C LEU A 265 8.78 0.32 -21.38
N GLU A 266 10.08 0.22 -21.57
CA GLU A 266 10.76 0.52 -22.86
C GLU A 266 10.25 -0.37 -23.98
N THR A 267 10.02 -1.66 -23.72
CA THR A 267 9.42 -2.61 -24.68
C THR A 267 8.02 -2.16 -25.11
N LEU A 268 7.23 -1.55 -24.20
CA LEU A 268 5.93 -0.95 -24.51
C LEU A 268 6.03 0.45 -25.17
N GLY A 269 7.22 0.99 -25.30
CA GLY A 269 7.50 2.29 -25.93
C GLY A 269 7.41 3.47 -24.96
N TYR A 270 7.61 3.25 -23.67
CA TYR A 270 7.72 4.32 -22.69
C TYR A 270 9.07 5.03 -22.78
N THR A 271 9.05 6.35 -22.51
CA THR A 271 10.24 7.08 -22.09
C THR A 271 10.37 6.94 -20.59
N VAL A 272 11.42 6.25 -20.14
CA VAL A 272 11.69 6.00 -18.72
C VAL A 272 12.72 7.01 -18.22
N CYS A 273 12.34 7.79 -17.21
CA CYS A 273 13.23 8.70 -16.50
C CYS A 273 13.54 8.15 -15.12
N VAL A 274 14.76 8.36 -14.63
CA VAL A 274 15.17 7.92 -13.29
C VAL A 274 16.03 8.98 -12.61
N ILE A 275 15.62 9.38 -11.40
CA ILE A 275 16.44 10.14 -10.46
C ILE A 275 16.88 9.17 -9.39
N ASP A 276 18.18 8.87 -9.37
CA ASP A 276 18.77 7.81 -8.57
C ASP A 276 19.77 8.38 -7.56
N PHE A 277 19.34 8.45 -6.30
CA PHE A 277 20.20 8.90 -5.21
C PHE A 277 21.13 7.81 -4.66
N ASN A 278 20.89 6.52 -5.03
CA ASN A 278 21.80 5.41 -4.72
C ASN A 278 23.01 5.39 -5.65
N SER A 279 22.77 5.63 -6.95
CA SER A 279 23.79 5.67 -7.98
C SER A 279 23.80 7.04 -8.69
N PRO A 280 24.23 8.13 -8.02
CA PRO A 280 24.10 9.49 -8.53
C PRO A 280 24.79 9.73 -9.89
N ARG A 281 25.87 9.00 -10.18
CA ARG A 281 26.58 9.09 -11.46
C ARG A 281 25.82 8.49 -12.64
N LYS A 282 24.83 7.63 -12.36
CA LYS A 282 23.93 6.99 -13.32
C LYS A 282 22.55 7.63 -13.38
N SER A 283 22.33 8.65 -12.56
CA SER A 283 21.05 9.38 -12.46
C SER A 283 20.88 10.37 -13.60
N MET A 284 19.64 10.53 -14.07
CA MET A 284 19.22 11.74 -14.76
C MET A 284 19.18 12.90 -13.77
N CYS A 285 19.14 14.12 -14.28
CA CYS A 285 19.18 15.34 -13.50
C CYS A 285 17.83 16.06 -13.55
N TYR A 286 17.44 16.68 -12.45
CA TYR A 286 16.38 17.65 -12.40
C TYR A 286 16.67 18.76 -11.39
N ASN A 287 16.65 20.00 -11.84
CA ASN A 287 16.92 21.16 -11.01
C ASN A 287 15.66 21.61 -10.28
N PRO A 288 15.59 21.54 -8.92
CA PRO A 288 14.42 22.00 -8.17
C PRO A 288 14.09 23.48 -8.38
N LEU A 289 15.03 24.30 -8.85
CA LEU A 289 14.80 25.70 -9.21
C LEU A 289 14.15 25.87 -10.60
N GLN A 290 14.01 24.82 -11.41
CA GLN A 290 13.49 24.92 -12.78
C GLN A 290 12.16 25.69 -12.89
N PRO A 291 11.13 25.41 -12.05
CA PRO A 291 9.87 26.18 -12.11
C PRO A 291 10.02 27.68 -11.80
N ILE A 292 11.01 28.03 -10.97
CA ILE A 292 11.32 29.42 -10.62
C ILE A 292 12.05 30.08 -11.77
N ILE A 293 13.04 29.39 -12.35
CA ILE A 293 13.81 29.81 -13.54
C ILE A 293 12.84 30.12 -14.69
N ASP A 294 11.93 29.21 -14.96
CA ASP A 294 10.95 29.36 -16.04
C ASP A 294 10.03 30.56 -15.82
N ALA A 295 9.61 30.81 -14.58
CA ALA A 295 8.77 31.98 -14.23
C ALA A 295 9.57 33.30 -14.39
N VAL A 296 10.82 33.36 -13.94
CA VAL A 296 11.71 34.53 -14.13
C VAL A 296 11.95 34.78 -15.61
N ASN A 297 12.21 33.76 -16.42
CA ASN A 297 12.44 33.88 -17.85
C ASN A 297 11.19 34.37 -18.62
N ARG A 298 9.98 34.11 -18.09
CA ARG A 298 8.72 34.70 -18.62
C ARG A 298 8.44 36.10 -18.12
N GLY A 299 9.22 36.61 -17.18
CA GLY A 299 8.99 37.90 -16.51
C GLY A 299 7.89 37.87 -15.42
N GLU A 300 7.45 36.66 -15.00
CA GLU A 300 6.39 36.45 -14.00
C GLU A 300 7.01 36.39 -12.58
N ILE A 301 7.53 37.51 -12.11
CA ILE A 301 8.32 37.60 -10.87
C ILE A 301 7.51 37.21 -9.63
N ASN A 302 6.22 37.55 -9.58
CA ASN A 302 5.35 37.18 -8.48
C ASN A 302 5.20 35.66 -8.41
N GLU A 303 4.97 34.98 -9.56
CA GLU A 303 4.90 33.52 -9.64
C GLU A 303 6.24 32.89 -9.20
N ALA A 304 7.38 33.45 -9.64
CA ALA A 304 8.69 32.99 -9.22
C ALA A 304 8.89 33.05 -7.71
N SER A 305 8.43 34.16 -7.09
CA SER A 305 8.49 34.33 -5.63
C SER A 305 7.60 33.31 -4.91
N GLU A 306 6.36 33.13 -5.34
CA GLU A 306 5.44 32.14 -4.75
C GLU A 306 6.03 30.72 -4.82
N LYS A 307 6.54 30.30 -5.97
CA LYS A 307 7.19 28.99 -6.14
C LYS A 307 8.44 28.82 -5.26
N ALA A 308 9.22 29.90 -5.06
CA ALA A 308 10.36 29.87 -4.16
C ALA A 308 9.92 29.65 -2.71
N TRP A 309 8.87 30.36 -2.27
CA TRP A 309 8.31 30.14 -0.93
C TRP A 309 7.74 28.74 -0.75
N ASP A 310 7.01 28.20 -1.71
CA ASP A 310 6.44 26.84 -1.66
C ASP A 310 7.54 25.78 -1.52
N MET A 311 8.63 25.92 -2.32
CA MET A 311 9.77 24.99 -2.23
C MET A 311 10.49 25.09 -0.88
N VAL A 312 10.72 26.30 -0.39
CA VAL A 312 11.43 26.51 0.88
C VAL A 312 10.60 26.04 2.07
N ASN A 313 9.27 26.16 2.00
CA ASN A 313 8.37 25.57 3.01
C ASN A 313 8.53 24.05 3.19
N ILE A 314 8.93 23.32 2.14
CA ILE A 314 9.19 21.87 2.21
C ILE A 314 10.57 21.58 2.80
N LEU A 315 11.57 22.47 2.50
CA LEU A 315 12.95 22.28 2.96
C LEU A 315 13.13 22.58 4.44
N VAL A 316 12.43 23.60 4.94
CA VAL A 316 12.61 24.10 6.31
C VAL A 316 11.67 23.38 7.26
N GLU A 317 12.25 22.63 8.20
CA GLU A 317 11.47 21.96 9.25
C GLU A 317 10.84 22.98 10.20
N LYS A 318 9.53 22.94 10.34
CA LYS A 318 8.77 23.80 11.26
C LYS A 318 8.74 23.16 12.64
N SER A 319 9.45 23.73 13.59
CA SER A 319 9.36 23.30 15.00
C SER A 319 8.00 23.69 15.58
N GLU A 320 7.23 22.73 16.08
CA GLU A 320 5.96 22.98 16.79
C GLU A 320 6.11 23.82 18.07
N LYS A 321 7.31 23.85 18.64
CA LYS A 321 7.63 24.56 19.91
C LYS A 321 8.52 25.79 19.74
N GLY A 322 8.97 26.10 18.51
CA GLY A 322 9.84 27.23 18.20
C GLY A 322 9.07 28.53 17.98
N GLU A 323 9.73 29.67 18.27
CA GLU A 323 9.16 30.95 17.90
C GLU A 323 9.17 31.14 16.38
N PRO A 324 8.05 31.51 15.74
CA PRO A 324 7.91 31.62 14.28
C PRO A 324 8.94 32.56 13.62
N ILE A 325 9.51 33.49 14.37
CA ILE A 325 10.47 34.47 13.85
C ILE A 325 11.75 33.80 13.32
N TRP A 326 12.20 32.71 13.96
CA TRP A 326 13.42 31.98 13.53
C TRP A 326 13.20 31.28 12.19
N THR A 327 12.11 30.54 12.08
CA THR A 327 11.74 29.83 10.85
C THR A 327 11.45 30.81 9.71
N ASN A 328 10.69 31.89 9.97
CA ASN A 328 10.39 32.88 8.96
C ASN A 328 11.62 33.67 8.49
N GLY A 329 12.56 33.96 9.40
CA GLY A 329 13.81 34.61 9.06
C GLY A 329 14.71 33.74 8.20
N GLU A 330 14.86 32.45 8.53
CA GLU A 330 15.57 31.46 7.75
C GLU A 330 14.99 31.31 6.35
N MET A 331 13.67 31.12 6.25
CA MET A 331 12.95 30.98 4.98
C MET A 331 13.15 32.23 4.09
N ALA A 332 13.02 33.42 4.66
CA ALA A 332 13.21 34.66 3.92
C ALA A 332 14.63 34.78 3.32
N ILE A 333 15.67 34.39 4.08
CA ILE A 333 17.07 34.35 3.57
C ILE A 333 17.19 33.39 2.40
N ILE A 334 16.65 32.17 2.51
CA ILE A 334 16.76 31.15 1.45
C ILE A 334 16.01 31.64 0.19
N VAL A 335 14.76 32.11 0.34
CA VAL A 335 13.93 32.57 -0.79
C VAL A 335 14.60 33.75 -1.50
N ALA A 336 15.07 34.74 -0.74
CA ALA A 336 15.75 35.90 -1.31
C ALA A 336 17.04 35.50 -2.07
N SER A 337 17.78 34.56 -1.51
CA SER A 337 19.01 34.04 -2.16
C SER A 337 18.71 33.24 -3.42
N ILE A 338 17.64 32.47 -3.43
CA ILE A 338 17.16 31.79 -4.64
C ILE A 338 16.81 32.81 -5.73
N LEU A 339 16.00 33.81 -5.38
CA LEU A 339 15.61 34.85 -6.31
C LEU A 339 16.82 35.66 -6.82
N ALA A 340 17.82 35.95 -5.99
CA ALA A 340 19.06 36.57 -6.42
C ALA A 340 19.84 35.69 -7.40
N VAL A 341 20.09 34.45 -7.04
CA VAL A 341 20.85 33.50 -7.89
C VAL A 341 20.14 33.27 -9.24
N VAL A 342 18.82 33.10 -9.24
CA VAL A 342 18.08 32.86 -10.48
C VAL A 342 17.99 34.12 -11.33
N TYR A 343 17.66 35.27 -10.74
CA TYR A 343 17.43 36.53 -11.46
C TYR A 343 18.71 37.12 -12.06
N ASP A 344 19.83 37.11 -11.30
CA ASP A 344 21.10 37.68 -11.75
C ASP A 344 21.86 36.77 -12.74
N ASN A 345 21.41 35.55 -12.93
CA ASN A 345 22.08 34.58 -13.83
C ASN A 345 21.16 34.07 -14.94
N GLN A 346 20.21 34.89 -15.45
CA GLN A 346 19.29 34.48 -16.53
C GLN A 346 20.04 34.08 -17.81
N ASP A 347 21.20 34.68 -18.08
CA ASP A 347 22.11 34.37 -19.20
C ASP A 347 23.16 33.32 -18.87
N ARG A 348 23.19 32.78 -17.63
CA ARG A 348 24.23 31.84 -17.15
C ARG A 348 23.54 30.68 -16.37
N PRO A 349 22.80 29.82 -17.05
CA PRO A 349 21.98 28.79 -16.43
C PRO A 349 22.78 27.79 -15.57
N GLU A 350 24.06 27.61 -15.81
CA GLU A 350 24.95 26.75 -15.02
C GLU A 350 25.09 27.21 -13.56
N TYR A 351 24.77 28.47 -13.23
CA TYR A 351 24.80 28.99 -11.87
C TYR A 351 23.44 28.91 -11.16
N GLN A 352 22.36 28.71 -11.87
CA GLN A 352 21.00 28.70 -11.33
C GLN A 352 20.67 27.36 -10.62
N ASN A 353 21.30 27.09 -9.49
CA ASN A 353 21.10 25.87 -8.70
C ASN A 353 21.27 26.10 -7.19
N LEU A 354 20.79 25.16 -6.38
CA LEU A 354 20.79 25.28 -4.91
C LEU A 354 22.21 25.27 -4.30
N THR A 355 23.20 24.70 -4.95
CA THR A 355 24.58 24.79 -4.51
C THR A 355 25.06 26.24 -4.58
N ASN A 356 24.73 26.96 -5.64
CA ASN A 356 25.07 28.39 -5.75
C ASN A 356 24.24 29.25 -4.78
N VAL A 357 23.05 28.84 -4.39
CA VAL A 357 22.27 29.49 -3.31
C VAL A 357 22.99 29.32 -1.97
N TYR A 358 23.48 28.13 -1.65
CA TYR A 358 24.27 27.89 -0.44
C TYR A 358 25.53 28.74 -0.43
N GLU A 359 26.32 28.72 -1.49
CA GLU A 359 27.55 29.48 -1.62
C GLU A 359 27.31 31.00 -1.56
N PHE A 360 26.21 31.47 -2.15
CA PHE A 360 25.80 32.87 -2.05
C PHE A 360 25.54 33.27 -0.61
N ILE A 361 24.73 32.50 0.15
CA ILE A 361 24.46 32.77 1.56
C ILE A 361 25.76 32.73 2.39
N SER A 362 26.56 31.69 2.19
CA SER A 362 27.82 31.48 2.95
C SER A 362 28.80 32.64 2.83
N ASN A 363 29.01 33.12 1.59
CA ASN A 363 30.00 34.19 1.36
C ASN A 363 29.42 35.59 1.55
N MET A 364 28.13 35.78 1.34
CA MET A 364 27.48 37.09 1.47
C MET A 364 27.13 37.43 2.96
N SER A 365 27.01 36.43 3.82
CA SER A 365 26.73 36.61 5.25
C SER A 365 27.94 37.08 6.08
N VAL A 366 29.13 37.11 5.50
CA VAL A 366 30.36 37.53 6.16
C VAL A 366 30.91 38.85 5.59
N PRO A 367 31.62 39.68 6.38
CA PRO A 367 32.33 40.86 5.88
C PRO A 367 33.48 40.46 4.94
N ALA A 368 33.76 41.31 3.95
CA ALA A 368 35.00 41.18 3.20
C ALA A 368 36.22 41.49 4.07
N GLN A 369 37.40 41.01 3.66
CA GLN A 369 38.62 41.20 4.39
C GLN A 369 38.91 42.69 4.64
N GLY A 370 39.01 43.09 5.91
CA GLY A 370 39.24 44.47 6.31
C GLY A 370 37.99 45.34 6.45
N GLU A 371 36.80 44.77 6.29
CA GLU A 371 35.51 45.45 6.38
C GLU A 371 34.71 45.00 7.62
N LYS A 372 33.81 45.86 8.07
CA LYS A 372 32.90 45.54 9.23
C LYS A 372 31.52 45.11 8.76
N GLU A 373 31.12 45.53 7.56
CA GLU A 373 29.81 45.29 7.03
C GLU A 373 29.72 43.99 6.22
N ILE A 374 28.68 43.20 6.46
CA ILE A 374 28.44 41.96 5.72
C ILE A 374 28.18 42.27 4.24
N GLN A 375 28.64 41.41 3.34
CA GLN A 375 28.52 41.60 1.88
C GLN A 375 27.05 41.66 1.41
N TYR A 376 26.16 41.00 2.09
CA TYR A 376 24.72 40.99 1.80
C TYR A 376 24.14 42.42 1.82
N LYS A 377 24.48 43.25 2.81
CA LYS A 377 24.02 44.65 2.88
C LYS A 377 24.52 45.48 1.70
N LYS A 378 25.73 45.23 1.24
CA LYS A 378 26.30 45.88 0.04
C LYS A 378 25.60 45.44 -1.23
N TYR A 379 25.36 44.14 -1.35
CA TYR A 379 24.61 43.60 -2.51
C TYR A 379 23.23 44.25 -2.61
N LEU A 380 22.46 44.33 -1.51
CA LEU A 380 21.15 44.97 -1.50
C LEU A 380 21.17 46.43 -1.95
N ARG A 381 22.24 47.18 -1.65
CA ARG A 381 22.40 48.58 -2.14
C ARG A 381 22.78 48.65 -3.61
N SER A 382 23.39 47.60 -4.15
CA SER A 382 23.85 47.58 -5.54
C SER A 382 22.78 47.10 -6.54
N ILE A 383 21.73 46.44 -6.06
CA ILE A 383 20.65 45.96 -6.91
C ILE A 383 19.54 47.00 -7.04
N PRO A 384 18.78 47.05 -8.17
CA PRO A 384 17.66 47.95 -8.37
C PRO A 384 16.52 47.78 -7.36
N ASP A 385 15.70 48.81 -7.16
CA ASP A 385 14.57 48.76 -6.23
C ASP A 385 13.53 47.68 -6.57
N ASN A 386 13.35 47.43 -7.86
CA ASN A 386 12.42 46.40 -8.37
C ASN A 386 12.99 44.99 -8.40
N HIS A 387 14.21 44.77 -7.87
CA HIS A 387 14.84 43.44 -7.85
C HIS A 387 14.08 42.51 -6.88
N PRO A 388 13.71 41.27 -7.32
CA PRO A 388 12.85 40.36 -6.53
C PRO A 388 13.41 39.99 -5.14
N ALA A 389 14.73 39.85 -5.02
CA ALA A 389 15.39 39.53 -3.75
C ALA A 389 15.27 40.67 -2.72
N ARG A 390 15.08 41.92 -3.14
CA ARG A 390 15.11 43.09 -2.24
C ARG A 390 13.94 43.13 -1.26
N GLN A 391 12.74 42.87 -1.76
CA GLN A 391 11.53 42.84 -0.94
C GLN A 391 11.54 41.72 0.10
N THR A 392 11.99 40.55 -0.30
CA THR A 392 12.06 39.37 0.58
C THR A 392 13.10 39.53 1.69
N LEU A 393 14.20 40.21 1.43
CA LEU A 393 15.27 40.48 2.42
C LEU A 393 14.91 41.55 3.45
N ALA A 394 13.80 42.26 3.30
CA ALA A 394 13.41 43.30 4.25
C ALA A 394 13.31 42.76 5.69
N ILE A 395 12.87 41.55 5.90
CA ILE A 395 12.78 40.89 7.21
C ILE A 395 14.18 40.76 7.85
N ALA A 396 15.16 40.29 7.08
CA ALA A 396 16.54 40.15 7.61
C ALA A 396 17.23 41.48 7.89
N ASN A 397 16.86 42.54 7.16
CA ASN A 397 17.43 43.89 7.36
C ASN A 397 16.92 44.58 8.61
N VAL A 398 15.71 44.30 9.06
CA VAL A 398 15.10 44.87 10.26
C VAL A 398 15.57 44.13 11.51
N ALA A 399 16.01 42.88 11.38
CA ALA A 399 16.49 42.09 12.54
C ALA A 399 17.84 42.60 13.07
N PRO A 400 18.04 42.59 14.39
CA PRO A 400 19.36 42.88 14.98
C PRO A 400 20.43 41.94 14.41
N ASP A 401 21.66 42.45 14.26
CA ASP A 401 22.78 41.71 13.61
C ASP A 401 22.97 40.28 14.18
N LYS A 402 22.83 40.11 15.50
CA LYS A 402 22.94 38.81 16.15
C LYS A 402 21.82 37.84 15.75
N THR A 403 20.60 38.33 15.60
CA THR A 403 19.44 37.57 15.18
C THR A 403 19.56 37.23 13.71
N ALA A 404 19.95 38.15 12.84
CA ALA A 404 20.21 37.95 11.44
C ALA A 404 21.30 36.88 11.21
N ALA A 405 22.39 36.87 11.99
CA ALA A 405 23.43 35.86 11.93
C ALA A 405 22.89 34.45 12.21
N SER A 406 21.93 34.32 13.12
CA SER A 406 21.27 33.02 13.36
C SER A 406 20.43 32.55 12.15
N PHE A 407 19.73 33.46 11.47
CA PHE A 407 18.97 33.09 10.24
C PHE A 407 19.91 32.59 9.15
N TYR A 408 21.07 33.21 8.94
CA TYR A 408 22.05 32.71 7.96
C TYR A 408 22.58 31.34 8.35
N THR A 409 22.88 31.11 9.62
CA THR A 409 23.38 29.82 10.10
C THR A 409 22.36 28.72 9.91
N SER A 410 21.08 28.96 10.23
CA SER A 410 20.00 28.04 10.01
C SER A 410 19.86 27.72 8.51
N ALA A 411 19.81 28.74 7.67
CA ALA A 411 19.70 28.59 6.20
C ALA A 411 20.84 27.72 5.61
N LEU A 412 22.08 27.93 6.06
CA LEU A 412 23.21 27.09 5.67
C LEU A 412 23.08 25.66 6.15
N THR A 413 22.51 25.44 7.34
CA THR A 413 22.27 24.09 7.88
C THR A 413 21.25 23.34 7.01
N THR A 414 20.15 23.98 6.67
CA THR A 414 19.09 23.42 5.81
C THR A 414 19.60 23.12 4.40
N LEU A 415 20.40 24.00 3.83
CA LEU A 415 20.93 23.82 2.47
C LEU A 415 22.21 22.97 2.39
N ARG A 416 22.75 22.50 3.52
CA ARG A 416 24.02 21.73 3.58
C ARG A 416 24.03 20.53 2.63
N LEU A 417 22.88 19.90 2.39
CA LEU A 417 22.75 18.76 1.47
C LEU A 417 23.24 19.08 0.05
N PHE A 418 23.08 20.32 -0.41
CA PHE A 418 23.45 20.76 -1.77
C PHE A 418 24.93 21.12 -1.92
N THR A 419 25.74 21.04 -0.86
CA THR A 419 27.20 21.18 -0.96
C THR A 419 27.88 19.91 -1.44
N ASN A 420 27.18 18.78 -1.43
CA ASN A 420 27.71 17.51 -1.87
C ASN A 420 27.80 17.47 -3.42
N PRO A 421 28.98 17.16 -4.01
CA PRO A 421 29.15 17.11 -5.46
C PRO A 421 28.16 16.17 -6.16
N THR A 422 27.77 15.05 -5.53
CA THR A 422 26.82 14.12 -6.12
C THR A 422 25.40 14.67 -6.13
N THR A 423 24.99 15.41 -5.10
CA THR A 423 23.72 16.14 -5.06
C THR A 423 23.71 17.26 -6.08
N TYR A 424 24.81 18.04 -6.19
CA TYR A 424 24.98 19.06 -7.23
C TYR A 424 24.75 18.45 -8.62
N ARG A 425 25.39 17.31 -8.92
CA ARG A 425 25.23 16.68 -10.24
C ARG A 425 23.76 16.39 -10.58
N ILE A 426 22.99 15.87 -9.63
CA ILE A 426 21.57 15.52 -9.87
C ILE A 426 20.68 16.76 -9.97
N THR A 427 21.02 17.85 -9.23
CA THR A 427 20.12 19.00 -9.04
C THR A 427 20.57 20.27 -9.76
N SER A 428 21.66 20.24 -10.55
CA SER A 428 22.20 21.44 -11.20
C SER A 428 21.56 21.78 -12.57
N LYS A 429 20.90 20.83 -13.22
CA LYS A 429 20.24 21.00 -14.52
C LYS A 429 19.02 20.10 -14.62
N SER A 430 18.21 20.27 -15.66
CA SER A 430 17.05 19.43 -15.94
C SER A 430 17.23 18.70 -17.27
N ASP A 431 17.14 17.36 -17.25
CA ASP A 431 17.24 16.51 -18.45
C ASP A 431 15.84 16.20 -19.04
N PHE A 432 14.75 16.49 -18.32
CA PHE A 432 13.37 16.26 -18.74
C PHE A 432 12.40 17.27 -18.10
N ASP A 433 11.17 17.36 -18.66
CA ASP A 433 10.09 18.20 -18.14
C ASP A 433 9.08 17.38 -17.32
N LEU A 434 8.81 17.79 -16.09
CA LEU A 434 7.85 17.14 -15.19
C LEU A 434 6.39 17.22 -15.69
N ALA A 435 6.03 18.27 -16.44
CA ALA A 435 4.69 18.40 -17.01
C ALA A 435 4.43 17.40 -18.15
N SER A 436 5.49 16.90 -18.79
CA SER A 436 5.39 15.97 -19.92
C SER A 436 4.69 14.66 -19.57
N PHE A 437 4.69 14.25 -18.30
CA PHE A 437 4.08 13.01 -17.84
C PHE A 437 2.55 12.98 -17.97
N GLY A 438 1.89 14.13 -18.02
CA GLY A 438 0.45 14.25 -18.25
C GLY A 438 0.06 14.77 -19.65
N THR A 439 1.01 15.34 -20.39
CA THR A 439 0.79 15.91 -21.73
C THR A 439 1.24 14.99 -22.87
N GLU A 440 2.22 14.13 -22.62
CA GLU A 440 2.74 13.15 -23.57
C GLU A 440 2.39 11.72 -23.11
N ALA A 441 2.27 10.81 -24.10
CA ALA A 441 1.95 9.41 -23.84
C ALA A 441 3.16 8.64 -23.31
N LYS A 442 2.88 7.63 -22.48
CA LYS A 442 3.87 6.61 -22.09
C LYS A 442 5.15 7.22 -21.49
N LYS A 443 4.98 7.94 -20.40
CA LYS A 443 6.07 8.48 -19.58
C LYS A 443 6.10 7.81 -18.22
N ALA A 444 7.28 7.40 -17.75
CA ALA A 444 7.49 6.85 -16.43
C ALA A 444 8.67 7.51 -15.74
N LEU A 445 8.53 7.88 -14.47
CA LEU A 445 9.57 8.48 -13.63
C LEU A 445 9.74 7.64 -12.37
N PHE A 446 10.98 7.27 -12.09
CA PHE A 446 11.37 6.58 -10.87
C PHE A 446 12.25 7.49 -10.01
N TYR A 447 11.86 7.66 -8.75
CA TYR A 447 12.67 8.26 -7.70
C TYR A 447 13.29 7.14 -6.88
N VAL A 448 14.54 6.78 -7.15
CA VAL A 448 15.28 5.74 -6.43
C VAL A 448 15.96 6.37 -5.22
N LEU A 449 15.58 5.90 -4.04
CA LEU A 449 15.98 6.43 -2.74
C LEU A 449 16.75 5.38 -1.93
N PRO A 450 17.77 5.76 -1.15
CA PRO A 450 18.37 4.85 -0.19
C PRO A 450 17.40 4.56 0.96
N ASP A 451 17.15 3.28 1.26
CA ASP A 451 16.23 2.87 2.33
C ASP A 451 16.83 3.09 3.74
N GLU A 452 18.17 3.15 3.84
CA GLU A 452 18.90 3.39 5.09
C GLU A 452 19.11 4.88 5.42
N ARG A 453 18.73 5.82 4.52
CA ARG A 453 19.02 7.27 4.68
C ARG A 453 17.83 8.13 4.27
N GLU A 454 17.29 8.86 5.24
CA GLU A 454 16.19 9.80 4.98
C GLU A 454 16.66 11.13 4.34
N THR A 455 17.98 11.34 4.20
CA THR A 455 18.61 12.59 3.78
C THR A 455 18.06 13.15 2.45
N PHE A 456 17.64 12.28 1.51
CA PHE A 456 17.20 12.68 0.18
C PHE A 456 15.67 12.79 0.03
N TYR A 457 14.89 12.37 1.03
CA TYR A 457 13.45 12.48 0.99
C TYR A 457 12.93 13.91 0.84
N PRO A 458 13.51 14.95 1.48
CA PRO A 458 13.10 16.33 1.24
C PRO A 458 13.20 16.76 -0.23
N ILE A 459 14.27 16.39 -0.93
CA ILE A 459 14.42 16.69 -2.37
C ILE A 459 13.31 15.99 -3.16
N THR A 460 13.11 14.70 -2.92
CA THR A 460 12.06 13.94 -3.62
C THR A 460 10.67 14.50 -3.33
N THR A 461 10.40 14.92 -2.09
CA THR A 461 9.15 15.57 -1.72
C THR A 461 8.92 16.86 -2.51
N ILE A 462 9.97 17.69 -2.67
CA ILE A 462 9.92 18.90 -3.52
C ILE A 462 9.57 18.52 -4.96
N LEU A 463 10.26 17.53 -5.53
CA LEU A 463 10.06 17.13 -6.92
C LEU A 463 8.64 16.59 -7.16
N VAL A 464 8.12 15.76 -6.24
CA VAL A 464 6.74 15.25 -6.28
C VAL A 464 5.71 16.39 -6.17
N ALA A 465 5.94 17.35 -5.26
CA ALA A 465 5.05 18.50 -5.09
C ALA A 465 5.07 19.41 -6.33
N GLN A 466 6.23 19.72 -6.86
CA GLN A 466 6.40 20.50 -8.09
C GLN A 466 5.80 19.80 -9.30
N GLN A 467 6.00 18.49 -9.42
CA GLN A 467 5.39 17.72 -10.51
C GLN A 467 3.87 17.79 -10.46
N TYR A 468 3.27 17.63 -9.29
CA TYR A 468 1.83 17.81 -9.12
C TYR A 468 1.36 19.19 -9.57
N GLU A 469 2.03 20.26 -9.16
CA GLU A 469 1.65 21.64 -9.52
C GLU A 469 1.78 21.89 -11.02
N LEU A 470 2.85 21.44 -11.65
CA LEU A 470 3.04 21.55 -13.10
C LEU A 470 1.99 20.75 -13.88
N LEU A 471 1.60 19.57 -13.40
CA LEU A 471 0.53 18.77 -13.97
C LEU A 471 -0.84 19.47 -13.84
N VAL A 472 -1.12 20.12 -12.71
CA VAL A 472 -2.36 20.93 -12.54
C VAL A 472 -2.39 22.11 -13.50
N VAL A 473 -1.27 22.83 -13.68
CA VAL A 473 -1.14 23.92 -14.66
C VAL A 473 -1.37 23.38 -16.08
N ALA A 474 -0.79 22.24 -16.43
CA ALA A 474 -0.99 21.58 -17.72
C ALA A 474 -2.47 21.17 -17.92
N ALA A 475 -3.11 20.60 -16.90
CA ALA A 475 -4.52 20.22 -16.96
C ALA A 475 -5.44 21.43 -17.20
N LYS A 476 -5.19 22.55 -16.52
CA LYS A 476 -5.96 23.81 -16.73
C LYS A 476 -5.89 24.31 -18.17
N LYS A 477 -4.75 24.14 -18.85
CA LYS A 477 -4.57 24.50 -20.26
C LYS A 477 -5.34 23.58 -21.22
N THR A 478 -5.69 22.37 -20.79
CA THR A 478 -6.36 21.33 -21.60
C THR A 478 -7.81 21.05 -21.16
N GLY A 479 -8.51 22.06 -20.63
CA GLY A 479 -9.93 21.94 -20.24
C GLY A 479 -10.13 21.30 -18.86
N ASN A 480 -9.24 21.56 -17.94
CA ASN A 480 -9.22 21.08 -16.55
C ASN A 480 -9.01 19.56 -16.41
N ARG A 481 -8.45 18.90 -17.41
CA ARG A 481 -8.08 17.48 -17.33
C ARG A 481 -6.83 17.22 -18.14
N LEU A 482 -5.92 16.41 -17.59
CA LEU A 482 -4.74 15.95 -18.30
C LEU A 482 -5.13 15.09 -19.50
N ARG A 483 -4.34 15.17 -20.57
CA ARG A 483 -4.52 14.35 -21.76
C ARG A 483 -4.27 12.87 -21.45
N TYR A 484 -3.29 12.59 -20.60
CA TYR A 484 -2.96 11.27 -20.10
C TYR A 484 -3.05 11.27 -18.57
N ARG A 485 -3.74 10.29 -18.01
CA ARG A 485 -3.87 10.13 -16.57
C ARG A 485 -2.49 9.87 -15.97
N VAL A 486 -2.19 10.49 -14.81
CA VAL A 486 -0.92 10.32 -14.11
C VAL A 486 -1.16 9.64 -12.75
N ASN A 487 -0.38 8.60 -12.47
CA ASN A 487 -0.46 7.83 -11.26
C ASN A 487 0.81 8.03 -10.43
N PHE A 488 0.68 8.65 -9.26
CA PHE A 488 1.70 8.64 -8.24
C PHE A 488 1.58 7.34 -7.46
N VAL A 489 2.56 6.45 -7.58
CA VAL A 489 2.67 5.18 -6.86
C VAL A 489 3.80 5.36 -5.85
N LEU A 490 3.44 5.82 -4.65
CA LEU A 490 4.42 6.24 -3.65
C LEU A 490 4.60 5.12 -2.61
N ASP A 491 5.61 4.28 -2.85
CA ASP A 491 6.00 3.26 -1.86
C ASP A 491 6.75 3.91 -0.70
N GLU A 492 6.56 3.40 0.51
CA GLU A 492 7.06 3.94 1.77
C GLU A 492 6.73 5.45 1.95
N PHE A 493 5.50 5.85 1.61
CA PHE A 493 5.06 7.25 1.69
C PHE A 493 5.18 7.85 3.10
N GLY A 494 5.15 7.02 4.14
CA GLY A 494 5.38 7.45 5.52
C GLY A 494 6.77 8.06 5.79
N ASN A 495 7.75 7.84 4.91
CA ASN A 495 9.11 8.39 5.03
C ASN A 495 9.26 9.74 4.30
N PHE A 496 8.26 10.17 3.54
CA PHE A 496 8.29 11.47 2.87
C PHE A 496 8.21 12.61 3.87
N SER A 497 8.90 13.71 3.58
CA SER A 497 8.68 14.96 4.28
C SER A 497 7.26 15.46 4.02
N LYS A 498 6.75 16.31 4.91
CA LYS A 498 5.41 16.85 4.76
C LYS A 498 5.23 17.63 3.46
N ILE A 499 4.29 17.20 2.62
CA ILE A 499 3.83 17.97 1.46
C ILE A 499 2.81 18.99 1.96
N GLU A 500 3.11 20.28 1.85
CA GLU A 500 2.20 21.34 2.30
C GLU A 500 0.85 21.27 1.57
N THR A 501 -0.23 21.48 2.33
CA THR A 501 -1.61 21.41 1.84
C THR A 501 -1.97 20.10 1.12
N PHE A 502 -1.36 18.98 1.54
CA PHE A 502 -1.56 17.68 0.89
C PHE A 502 -3.03 17.25 0.85
N GLU A 503 -3.78 17.53 1.93
CA GLU A 503 -5.22 17.28 2.02
C GLU A 503 -6.02 18.01 0.91
N LYS A 504 -5.62 19.24 0.56
CA LYS A 504 -6.23 20.01 -0.53
C LYS A 504 -5.81 19.43 -1.89
N LYS A 505 -4.53 19.06 -2.04
CA LYS A 505 -4.02 18.43 -3.26
C LYS A 505 -4.77 17.12 -3.55
N LEU A 506 -5.02 16.28 -2.56
CA LEU A 506 -5.83 15.06 -2.70
C LEU A 506 -7.27 15.38 -3.13
N THR A 507 -7.91 16.38 -2.52
CA THR A 507 -9.30 16.71 -2.81
C THR A 507 -9.49 17.14 -4.28
N VAL A 508 -8.54 17.88 -4.84
CA VAL A 508 -8.68 18.54 -6.16
C VAL A 508 -8.12 17.68 -7.29
N SER A 509 -7.06 16.93 -7.05
CA SER A 509 -6.27 16.21 -8.08
C SER A 509 -7.08 15.20 -8.91
N ARG A 510 -8.10 14.58 -8.31
CA ARG A 510 -9.01 13.65 -8.98
C ARG A 510 -9.62 14.23 -10.24
N GLY A 511 -10.11 15.49 -10.18
CA GLY A 511 -10.73 16.18 -11.31
C GLY A 511 -9.76 16.38 -12.48
N TYR A 512 -8.48 16.53 -12.21
CA TYR A 512 -7.44 16.74 -13.21
C TYR A 512 -6.91 15.45 -13.86
N GLY A 513 -7.34 14.26 -13.39
CA GLY A 513 -6.82 12.97 -13.87
C GLY A 513 -5.50 12.59 -13.22
N ILE A 514 -5.27 13.05 -11.99
CA ILE A 514 -4.11 12.71 -11.16
C ILE A 514 -4.58 11.78 -10.04
N ARG A 515 -3.99 10.59 -9.93
CA ARG A 515 -4.28 9.60 -8.90
C ARG A 515 -3.09 9.44 -7.95
N TRP A 516 -3.39 9.38 -6.65
CA TRP A 516 -2.42 9.10 -5.60
C TRP A 516 -2.68 7.70 -5.04
N ASN A 517 -1.68 6.85 -5.17
CA ASN A 517 -1.67 5.50 -4.61
C ASN A 517 -0.58 5.47 -3.54
N LEU A 518 -0.99 5.60 -2.29
CA LEU A 518 -0.11 5.76 -1.13
C LEU A 518 0.11 4.40 -0.47
N PHE A 519 1.36 4.02 -0.27
CA PHE A 519 1.72 2.78 0.41
C PHE A 519 2.37 3.11 1.76
N LEU A 520 1.79 2.58 2.83
CA LEU A 520 2.18 2.82 4.22
C LEU A 520 2.35 1.49 4.95
N GLN A 521 3.05 1.52 6.08
CA GLN A 521 3.13 0.36 6.97
C GLN A 521 1.98 0.39 7.99
N SER A 522 1.54 1.59 8.42
CA SER A 522 0.43 1.81 9.35
C SER A 522 -0.14 3.23 9.18
N PHE A 523 -1.33 3.48 9.70
CA PHE A 523 -1.89 4.83 9.78
C PHE A 523 -1.10 5.73 10.75
N ALA A 524 -0.39 5.14 11.72
CA ALA A 524 0.46 5.90 12.64
C ALA A 524 1.57 6.68 11.92
N GLN A 525 2.16 6.13 10.85
CA GLN A 525 3.15 6.84 10.03
C GLN A 525 2.57 8.13 9.42
N LEU A 526 1.35 8.07 8.91
CA LEU A 526 0.70 9.25 8.34
C LEU A 526 0.41 10.31 9.41
N LYS A 527 -0.06 9.87 10.60
CA LYS A 527 -0.29 10.76 11.74
C LYS A 527 1.00 11.42 12.23
N LEU A 528 2.12 10.70 12.20
CA LEU A 528 3.43 11.25 12.61
C LEU A 528 3.87 12.41 11.70
N VAL A 529 3.71 12.28 10.38
CA VAL A 529 4.16 13.27 9.39
C VAL A 529 3.20 14.47 9.31
N TYR A 530 1.89 14.21 9.29
CA TYR A 530 0.88 15.23 8.98
C TYR A 530 0.07 15.73 10.18
N GLY A 531 0.19 15.07 11.33
CA GLY A 531 -0.71 15.27 12.47
C GLY A 531 -2.05 14.53 12.29
N GLU A 532 -2.80 14.39 13.36
CA GLU A 532 -4.02 13.55 13.37
C GLU A 532 -5.14 14.09 12.46
N GLU A 533 -5.34 15.41 12.47
CA GLU A 533 -6.42 16.05 11.70
C GLU A 533 -6.20 15.89 10.20
N VAL A 534 -5.02 16.27 9.68
CA VAL A 534 -4.69 16.17 8.26
C VAL A 534 -4.62 14.71 7.82
N ALA A 535 -4.11 13.82 8.66
CA ALA A 535 -4.10 12.37 8.38
C ALA A 535 -5.51 11.81 8.21
N ASN A 536 -6.47 12.23 9.05
CA ASN A 536 -7.87 11.81 8.93
C ASN A 536 -8.52 12.36 7.65
N ILE A 537 -8.23 13.61 7.26
CA ILE A 537 -8.70 14.18 5.99
C ILE A 537 -8.09 13.40 4.81
N ALA A 538 -6.81 13.09 4.84
CA ALA A 538 -6.14 12.31 3.80
C ALA A 538 -6.74 10.90 3.66
N LYS A 539 -7.00 10.20 4.78
CA LYS A 539 -7.71 8.92 4.79
C LYS A 539 -9.10 9.02 4.18
N GLY A 540 -9.86 10.07 4.50
CA GLY A 540 -11.19 10.33 3.96
C GLY A 540 -11.19 10.60 2.44
N ASN A 541 -10.14 11.20 1.89
CA ASN A 541 -9.96 11.42 0.46
C ASN A 541 -9.55 10.16 -0.31
N CYS A 542 -8.96 9.17 0.37
CA CYS A 542 -8.64 7.87 -0.22
C CYS A 542 -9.87 6.97 -0.15
N ARG A 543 -10.59 6.84 -1.29
CA ARG A 543 -11.85 6.08 -1.37
C ARG A 543 -11.70 4.60 -1.02
N TYR A 544 -10.54 4.01 -1.29
CA TYR A 544 -10.25 2.62 -1.02
C TYR A 544 -9.03 2.48 -0.11
N TRP A 545 -9.23 1.77 0.99
CA TRP A 545 -8.15 1.29 1.84
C TRP A 545 -7.91 -0.17 1.53
N ILE A 546 -6.67 -0.51 1.21
CA ILE A 546 -6.26 -1.85 0.85
C ILE A 546 -5.33 -2.36 1.95
N TYR A 547 -5.74 -3.40 2.63
CA TYR A 547 -4.98 -3.97 3.74
C TYR A 547 -4.38 -5.32 3.34
N LEU A 548 -3.09 -5.48 3.56
CA LEU A 548 -2.38 -6.74 3.38
C LEU A 548 -2.06 -7.39 4.73
N GLN A 549 -1.34 -6.67 5.57
CA GLN A 549 -0.97 -7.10 6.92
C GLN A 549 -0.37 -5.91 7.69
N SER A 550 -0.69 -5.77 8.97
CA SER A 550 -0.04 -4.80 9.87
C SER A 550 -0.02 -5.34 11.29
N THR A 551 1.07 -5.07 12.00
CA THR A 551 1.21 -5.36 13.44
C THR A 551 0.74 -4.21 14.32
N ASP A 552 0.39 -3.08 13.74
CA ASP A 552 -0.10 -1.90 14.46
C ASP A 552 -1.54 -2.11 14.94
N ILE A 553 -1.73 -2.13 16.26
CA ILE A 553 -3.01 -2.43 16.91
C ILE A 553 -4.05 -1.35 16.61
N GLU A 554 -3.65 -0.07 16.59
CA GLU A 554 -4.58 1.03 16.34
C GLU A 554 -5.08 1.01 14.90
N THR A 555 -4.21 0.79 13.93
CA THR A 555 -4.61 0.59 12.54
C THR A 555 -5.61 -0.56 12.39
N ASN A 556 -5.35 -1.72 13.02
CA ASN A 556 -6.26 -2.88 12.94
C ASN A 556 -7.61 -2.62 13.63
N LYS A 557 -7.65 -1.85 14.71
CA LYS A 557 -8.89 -1.41 15.35
C LYS A 557 -9.69 -0.47 14.45
N GLU A 558 -9.04 0.52 13.85
CA GLU A 558 -9.67 1.47 12.94
C GLU A 558 -10.28 0.75 11.71
N LEU A 559 -9.56 -0.23 11.14
CA LEU A 559 -10.07 -1.07 10.06
C LEU A 559 -11.27 -1.92 10.48
N SER A 560 -11.22 -2.51 11.68
CA SER A 560 -12.35 -3.28 12.24
C SER A 560 -13.60 -2.42 12.41
N GLU A 561 -13.45 -1.20 12.92
CA GLU A 561 -14.54 -0.24 13.10
C GLU A 561 -15.10 0.24 11.75
N ALA A 562 -14.24 0.52 10.77
CA ALA A 562 -14.64 0.94 9.42
C ALA A 562 -15.47 -0.12 8.69
N MET A 563 -15.25 -1.40 8.94
CA MET A 563 -16.03 -2.51 8.35
C MET A 563 -17.41 -2.66 8.96
N GLY A 564 -17.64 -2.10 10.16
CA GLY A 564 -18.92 -2.16 10.85
C GLY A 564 -19.19 -3.50 11.55
N LYS A 565 -20.43 -3.65 11.99
CA LYS A 565 -20.88 -4.74 12.85
C LYS A 565 -22.08 -5.46 12.25
N TYR A 566 -22.30 -6.70 12.68
CA TYR A 566 -23.43 -7.51 12.26
C TYR A 566 -24.03 -8.30 13.43
N THR A 567 -25.26 -8.77 13.23
CA THR A 567 -26.00 -9.57 14.20
C THR A 567 -25.67 -11.04 14.06
N THR A 568 -25.27 -11.69 15.16
CA THR A 568 -25.04 -13.14 15.22
C THR A 568 -25.61 -13.74 16.50
N LEU A 569 -25.51 -15.07 16.65
CA LEU A 569 -25.98 -15.79 17.83
C LEU A 569 -24.85 -16.01 18.82
N THR A 570 -25.18 -15.86 20.10
CA THR A 570 -24.33 -16.33 21.20
C THR A 570 -25.09 -17.35 22.07
N TYR A 571 -24.33 -18.21 22.72
CA TYR A 571 -24.84 -19.27 23.59
C TYR A 571 -24.27 -19.11 24.97
N SER A 572 -25.11 -19.19 25.97
CA SER A 572 -24.69 -19.42 27.34
C SER A 572 -25.25 -20.76 27.82
N LEU A 573 -24.36 -21.60 28.34
CA LEU A 573 -24.70 -22.86 28.99
C LEU A 573 -24.65 -22.64 30.49
N GLY A 574 -25.82 -22.69 31.13
CA GLY A 574 -25.93 -22.69 32.59
C GLY A 574 -26.08 -24.13 33.07
N SER A 575 -25.20 -24.60 33.95
CA SER A 575 -25.43 -25.84 34.69
C SER A 575 -25.47 -25.53 36.18
N SER A 576 -26.54 -25.94 36.84
CA SER A 576 -26.62 -25.89 38.30
C SER A 576 -26.70 -27.31 38.87
N ALA A 577 -25.77 -27.64 39.75
CA ALA A 577 -25.79 -28.86 40.54
C ALA A 577 -25.91 -28.48 42.01
N GLN A 578 -27.07 -28.71 42.62
CA GLN A 578 -27.26 -28.59 44.07
C GLN A 578 -27.22 -29.99 44.68
N LYS A 579 -26.66 -30.08 45.91
CA LYS A 579 -26.34 -31.35 46.59
C LYS A 579 -27.58 -32.25 46.85
N TYR A 580 -28.81 -31.74 46.63
CA TYR A 580 -30.08 -32.45 46.87
C TYR A 580 -31.15 -32.21 45.81
N SER A 581 -30.79 -31.66 44.61
CA SER A 581 -31.72 -31.49 43.50
C SER A 581 -31.13 -32.08 42.21
N ASN A 582 -32.02 -32.48 41.29
CA ASN A 582 -31.59 -32.95 39.97
C ASN A 582 -30.78 -31.86 39.24
N PRO A 583 -29.65 -32.21 38.67
CA PRO A 583 -28.88 -31.25 37.90
C PRO A 583 -29.71 -30.72 36.73
N SER A 584 -29.81 -29.40 36.64
CA SER A 584 -30.49 -28.74 35.52
C SER A 584 -29.47 -28.07 34.62
N SER A 585 -29.60 -28.27 33.31
CA SER A 585 -28.88 -27.52 32.31
C SER A 585 -29.82 -26.63 31.53
N SER A 586 -29.49 -25.34 31.44
CA SER A 586 -30.24 -24.39 30.62
C SER A 586 -29.33 -23.94 29.47
N VAL A 587 -29.86 -23.92 28.26
CA VAL A 587 -29.22 -23.32 27.07
C VAL A 587 -29.95 -22.03 26.79
N ASN A 588 -29.22 -20.92 26.86
CA ASN A 588 -29.76 -19.60 26.50
C ASN A 588 -29.15 -19.15 25.20
N VAL A 589 -29.99 -18.83 24.23
CA VAL A 589 -29.59 -18.36 22.91
C VAL A 589 -30.01 -16.91 22.80
N SER A 590 -29.05 -16.00 22.56
CA SER A 590 -29.34 -14.58 22.37
C SER A 590 -28.66 -14.03 21.13
N LEU A 591 -29.25 -12.97 20.57
CA LEU A 591 -28.66 -12.21 19.49
C LEU A 591 -27.66 -11.21 20.07
N ILE A 592 -26.49 -11.14 19.49
CA ILE A 592 -25.47 -10.17 19.88
C ILE A 592 -24.93 -9.43 18.69
N GLU A 593 -24.33 -8.26 18.96
CA GLU A 593 -23.49 -7.50 18.06
C GLU A 593 -22.10 -8.13 17.99
N ARG A 594 -21.56 -8.23 16.77
CA ARG A 594 -20.18 -8.64 16.53
C ARG A 594 -19.58 -7.77 15.44
N SER A 595 -18.34 -7.31 15.60
CA SER A 595 -17.58 -6.71 14.51
C SER A 595 -17.47 -7.71 13.36
N LEU A 596 -17.54 -7.23 12.11
CA LEU A 596 -17.42 -8.11 10.93
C LEU A 596 -16.13 -8.91 10.98
N LEU A 597 -15.02 -8.22 11.25
CA LEU A 597 -13.76 -8.83 11.69
C LEU A 597 -13.25 -8.08 12.91
N THR A 598 -12.72 -8.79 13.88
CA THR A 598 -12.05 -8.19 15.03
C THR A 598 -10.64 -7.75 14.65
N ALA A 599 -10.05 -6.82 15.41
CA ALA A 599 -8.67 -6.38 15.18
C ALA A 599 -7.66 -7.55 15.22
N GLU A 600 -7.88 -8.55 16.06
CA GLU A 600 -7.06 -9.75 16.15
C GLU A 600 -7.18 -10.65 14.91
N GLU A 601 -8.42 -10.83 14.41
CA GLU A 601 -8.67 -11.60 13.18
C GLU A 601 -8.02 -10.91 11.97
N ILE A 602 -8.06 -9.58 11.90
CA ILE A 602 -7.39 -8.80 10.85
C ILE A 602 -5.88 -8.99 10.95
N MET A 603 -5.31 -8.79 12.14
CA MET A 603 -3.86 -8.86 12.37
C MET A 603 -3.27 -10.23 12.04
N ASN A 604 -3.94 -11.30 12.42
CA ASN A 604 -3.42 -12.66 12.37
C ASN A 604 -3.90 -13.48 11.16
N GLY A 605 -4.98 -13.06 10.51
CA GLY A 605 -5.68 -13.86 9.52
C GLY A 605 -5.43 -13.49 8.06
N PHE A 606 -4.90 -12.28 7.79
CA PHE A 606 -4.55 -11.89 6.43
C PHE A 606 -3.08 -12.18 6.15
N GLU A 607 -2.86 -12.98 5.13
CA GLU A 607 -1.55 -13.27 4.54
C GLU A 607 -1.69 -13.47 3.04
N ARG A 608 -0.58 -13.36 2.31
CA ARG A 608 -0.58 -13.61 0.86
C ARG A 608 -1.26 -14.93 0.51
N PRO A 609 -2.07 -14.98 -0.54
CA PRO A 609 -2.33 -13.94 -1.54
C PRO A 609 -3.53 -13.02 -1.21
N TYR A 610 -4.09 -13.05 0.01
CA TYR A 610 -5.32 -12.36 0.36
C TYR A 610 -5.06 -10.90 0.77
N SER A 611 -5.96 -10.02 0.33
CA SER A 611 -6.04 -8.63 0.75
C SER A 611 -7.47 -8.26 1.13
N LEU A 612 -7.63 -7.29 2.03
CA LEU A 612 -8.91 -6.74 2.40
C LEU A 612 -9.05 -5.33 1.82
N VAL A 613 -10.13 -5.09 1.10
CA VAL A 613 -10.45 -3.79 0.50
C VAL A 613 -11.64 -3.19 1.22
N ILE A 614 -11.44 -2.02 1.82
CA ILE A 614 -12.45 -1.26 2.56
C ILE A 614 -12.78 0.01 1.78
N SER A 615 -14.06 0.33 1.66
CA SER A 615 -14.57 1.53 1.00
C SER A 615 -15.94 1.87 1.59
N ASN A 616 -16.65 2.84 0.98
CA ASN A 616 -18.05 3.14 1.32
C ASN A 616 -19.03 2.02 0.96
N ASN A 617 -18.55 0.97 0.27
CA ASN A 617 -19.33 -0.24 -0.02
C ASN A 617 -19.00 -1.34 1.01
N SER A 618 -19.67 -2.48 0.90
CA SER A 618 -19.31 -3.68 1.68
C SER A 618 -17.83 -4.02 1.49
N PRO A 619 -17.10 -4.40 2.54
CA PRO A 619 -15.70 -4.77 2.42
C PRO A 619 -15.52 -6.01 1.53
N ALA A 620 -14.46 -6.02 0.73
CA ALA A 620 -14.15 -7.10 -0.18
C ALA A 620 -12.86 -7.82 0.21
N VAL A 621 -12.88 -9.14 0.23
CA VAL A 621 -11.66 -9.95 0.29
C VAL A 621 -11.27 -10.28 -1.14
N MET A 622 -10.03 -9.93 -1.52
CA MET A 622 -9.48 -10.13 -2.85
C MET A 622 -8.30 -11.08 -2.78
N GLU A 623 -8.03 -11.77 -3.88
CA GLU A 623 -6.92 -12.69 -4.01
C GLU A 623 -5.99 -12.22 -5.14
N SER A 624 -4.78 -11.76 -4.74
CA SER A 624 -3.75 -11.31 -5.66
C SER A 624 -2.53 -12.21 -5.54
N PRO A 625 -2.40 -13.23 -6.40
CA PRO A 625 -1.22 -14.10 -6.40
C PRO A 625 0.02 -13.30 -6.78
N ASP A 626 1.19 -13.80 -6.35
CA ASP A 626 2.49 -13.20 -6.61
C ASP A 626 2.69 -12.93 -8.11
N ILE A 627 3.32 -11.79 -8.46
CA ILE A 627 3.54 -11.38 -9.86
C ILE A 627 4.33 -12.42 -10.68
N SER A 628 5.16 -13.25 -10.05
CA SER A 628 5.83 -14.35 -10.73
C SER A 628 4.91 -15.38 -11.37
N LYS A 629 3.61 -15.31 -11.07
CA LYS A 629 2.57 -16.13 -11.71
C LYS A 629 1.99 -15.53 -12.98
N TRP A 630 2.32 -14.28 -13.32
CA TRP A 630 1.81 -13.62 -14.51
C TRP A 630 2.49 -14.15 -15.77
N ALA A 631 1.76 -14.16 -16.90
CA ALA A 631 2.26 -14.70 -18.17
C ALA A 631 3.52 -14.00 -18.67
N PHE A 632 3.68 -12.70 -18.39
CA PHE A 632 4.84 -11.93 -18.82
C PHE A 632 5.97 -11.83 -17.76
N ASN A 633 5.97 -12.73 -16.76
CA ASN A 633 7.00 -12.72 -15.73
C ASN A 633 8.43 -12.91 -16.26
N ASP A 634 8.59 -13.61 -17.40
CA ASP A 634 9.90 -13.74 -18.06
C ASP A 634 10.52 -12.37 -18.39
N MET A 635 9.70 -11.35 -18.66
CA MET A 635 10.13 -9.98 -18.84
C MET A 635 10.62 -9.34 -17.53
N LEU A 636 10.05 -9.71 -16.38
CA LEU A 636 10.37 -9.13 -15.08
C LEU A 636 11.46 -9.90 -14.33
N GLY A 637 11.61 -11.20 -14.63
CA GLY A 637 12.64 -12.07 -14.04
C GLY A 637 12.42 -12.41 -12.57
N LEU A 638 11.16 -12.45 -12.09
CA LEU A 638 10.84 -12.71 -10.69
C LEU A 638 10.56 -14.20 -10.44
N GLY A 639 10.89 -14.69 -9.23
CA GLY A 639 10.64 -16.08 -8.82
C GLY A 639 11.91 -16.93 -8.67
N ASP A 640 12.93 -16.71 -9.48
CA ASP A 640 14.27 -17.29 -9.31
C ASP A 640 15.22 -16.24 -8.74
N LYS A 641 15.76 -16.50 -7.56
CA LYS A 641 16.65 -15.56 -6.85
C LYS A 641 17.97 -15.32 -7.59
N LYS A 642 18.54 -16.37 -8.22
CA LYS A 642 19.83 -16.24 -8.95
C LYS A 642 19.65 -15.48 -10.26
N HIS A 643 18.60 -15.78 -11.00
CA HIS A 643 18.25 -15.07 -12.22
C HIS A 643 17.98 -13.59 -11.93
N ASN A 644 17.20 -13.30 -10.89
CA ASN A 644 16.88 -11.95 -10.44
C ASN A 644 18.13 -11.14 -10.08
N GLN A 645 19.03 -11.72 -9.27
CA GLN A 645 20.28 -11.04 -8.91
C GLN A 645 21.14 -10.73 -10.14
N ARG A 646 21.27 -11.68 -11.06
CA ARG A 646 22.01 -11.50 -12.30
C ARG A 646 21.38 -10.41 -13.19
N LEU A 647 20.06 -10.38 -13.27
CA LEU A 647 19.31 -9.36 -13.99
C LEU A 647 19.65 -7.95 -13.46
N ILE A 648 19.54 -7.75 -12.14
CA ILE A 648 19.86 -6.47 -11.50
C ILE A 648 21.32 -6.06 -11.75
N GLU A 649 22.27 -6.99 -11.61
CA GLU A 649 23.69 -6.74 -11.86
C GLU A 649 23.97 -6.33 -13.34
N LEU A 650 23.34 -7.01 -14.29
CA LEU A 650 23.49 -6.69 -15.72
C LEU A 650 22.87 -5.33 -16.05
N ASP A 651 21.67 -5.06 -15.57
CA ASP A 651 20.98 -3.79 -15.76
C ASP A 651 21.79 -2.63 -15.15
N GLU A 652 22.28 -2.80 -13.93
CA GLU A 652 23.09 -1.78 -13.26
C GLU A 652 24.40 -1.50 -13.99
N ASN A 653 25.08 -2.53 -14.49
CA ASN A 653 26.32 -2.37 -15.25
C ASN A 653 26.12 -1.73 -16.62
N ALA A 654 24.96 -1.93 -17.24
CA ALA A 654 24.66 -1.37 -18.55
C ALA A 654 24.18 0.09 -18.51
N ARG A 655 23.74 0.59 -17.33
CA ARG A 655 23.32 1.99 -17.18
C ARG A 655 24.48 2.95 -17.48
N PRO A 656 24.24 3.96 -18.34
CA PRO A 656 25.28 4.97 -18.62
C PRO A 656 25.74 5.65 -17.34
N SER A 657 27.03 5.71 -17.13
CA SER A 657 27.66 6.40 -16.00
C SER A 657 28.33 7.69 -16.46
N TYR A 658 28.22 8.73 -15.65
CA TYR A 658 29.01 9.94 -15.81
C TYR A 658 30.42 9.70 -15.22
N ASP A 659 31.40 9.42 -16.07
CA ASP A 659 32.75 9.08 -15.63
C ASP A 659 33.66 10.29 -15.47
N GLY A 660 33.19 11.49 -15.81
CA GLY A 660 33.90 12.75 -15.62
C GLY A 660 34.04 13.19 -14.17
N GLU A 661 35.01 14.06 -13.91
CA GLU A 661 35.05 14.76 -12.61
C GLU A 661 33.87 15.72 -12.48
N ILE A 662 33.23 15.72 -11.33
CA ILE A 662 32.11 16.63 -11.07
C ILE A 662 32.66 18.01 -10.72
N GLU A 663 32.78 18.86 -11.75
CA GLU A 663 33.19 20.25 -11.57
C GLU A 663 31.99 21.10 -11.12
N ILE A 664 32.08 21.66 -9.92
CA ILE A 664 31.04 22.57 -9.38
C ILE A 664 31.31 23.97 -9.90
N LYS A 665 30.41 24.47 -10.75
CA LYS A 665 30.50 25.84 -11.27
C LYS A 665 29.86 26.78 -10.26
N LEU A 666 30.65 27.74 -9.76
CA LEU A 666 30.23 28.70 -8.74
C LEU A 666 30.12 30.11 -9.29
N TRP A 667 28.97 30.73 -9.04
CA TRP A 667 28.77 32.18 -9.16
C TRP A 667 29.39 32.89 -7.94
N LYS A 668 30.27 33.85 -8.19
CA LYS A 668 31.07 34.50 -7.13
C LYS A 668 30.84 36.01 -7.08
N PRO A 669 29.60 36.52 -6.88
CA PRO A 669 29.30 37.95 -6.91
C PRO A 669 30.02 38.74 -5.82
N TRP A 670 30.37 38.11 -4.72
CA TRP A 670 31.15 38.74 -3.64
C TRP A 670 32.54 39.20 -4.09
N LEU A 671 33.16 38.56 -5.07
CA LEU A 671 34.44 39.00 -5.61
C LEU A 671 34.28 40.25 -6.46
N GLU A 672 33.21 40.35 -7.25
CA GLU A 672 32.90 41.54 -8.04
C GLU A 672 32.57 42.74 -7.17
N LEU A 673 31.78 42.52 -6.09
CA LEU A 673 31.47 43.58 -5.08
C LEU A 673 32.73 44.07 -4.37
N ALA A 674 33.62 43.18 -3.94
CA ALA A 674 34.87 43.53 -3.29
C ALA A 674 35.78 44.30 -4.26
N ALA A 675 35.85 43.95 -5.54
CA ALA A 675 36.63 44.67 -6.54
C ALA A 675 36.09 46.09 -6.83
N LYS A 676 34.74 46.23 -6.91
CA LYS A 676 34.08 47.54 -7.06
C LYS A 676 34.36 48.47 -5.83
N THR A 677 34.26 47.92 -4.61
CA THR A 677 34.52 48.66 -3.39
C THR A 677 36.00 49.14 -3.33
N ARG A 678 36.99 48.28 -3.68
CA ARG A 678 38.41 48.66 -3.74
C ARG A 678 38.67 49.76 -4.76
N LYS A 679 38.05 49.70 -5.94
CA LYS A 679 38.17 50.75 -6.98
C LYS A 679 37.59 52.07 -6.48
N ALA A 680 36.45 52.05 -5.80
CA ALA A 680 35.82 53.27 -5.22
C ALA A 680 36.71 53.90 -4.16
N VAL A 681 37.27 53.11 -3.23
CA VAL A 681 38.17 53.59 -2.18
C VAL A 681 39.47 54.15 -2.76
N ASN A 682 40.03 53.52 -3.80
CA ASN A 682 41.23 54.02 -4.46
C ASN A 682 40.95 55.33 -5.20
N ALA A 683 39.80 55.47 -5.88
CA ALA A 683 39.41 56.72 -6.52
C ALA A 683 39.17 57.86 -5.54
N GLU A 684 38.58 57.59 -4.37
CA GLU A 684 38.45 58.58 -3.28
C GLU A 684 39.81 59.02 -2.72
N ASN A 685 40.74 58.07 -2.51
CA ASN A 685 42.09 58.36 -2.05
C ASN A 685 42.92 59.16 -3.07
N GLU A 686 42.75 58.87 -4.37
CA GLU A 686 43.40 59.63 -5.47
C GLU A 686 42.76 61.03 -5.58
N GLY A 687 41.42 61.16 -5.41
CA GLY A 687 40.77 62.45 -5.34
C GLY A 687 41.17 63.33 -4.14
N HIS A 688 41.45 62.72 -2.98
CA HIS A 688 41.96 63.43 -1.80
C HIS A 688 43.39 63.86 -1.96
N ASN A 689 44.25 63.04 -2.60
CA ASN A 689 45.64 63.39 -2.88
C ASN A 689 45.81 64.45 -4.01
N SER A 690 44.80 64.71 -4.79
CA SER A 690 44.82 65.74 -5.86
C SER A 690 44.30 67.11 -5.34
N MET A 691 43.79 67.21 -4.09
CA MET A 691 43.38 68.43 -3.46
C MET A 691 44.39 69.03 -2.49
N PHE A 692 45.54 68.43 -2.34
CA PHE A 692 46.73 68.98 -1.67
C PHE A 692 47.86 69.15 -2.69
#